data_5500bb78fe73367509b93d2669c9349a
#
_entry.id   5500bb78fe73367509b93d2669c9349a
#
_cell.length_a   1.000
_cell.length_b   1.000
_cell.length_c   1.000
_cell.angle_alpha   90.00
_cell.angle_beta   90.00
_cell.angle_gamma   90.00
#
_symmetry.space_group_name_H-M   'P 1'
#
loop_
_entity.id
_entity.type
_entity.pdbx_description
1 polymer ?
#
loop_
_entity_poly.entity_id
_entity_poly.type
_entity_poly.pdbx_seq_one_letter_code
_entity_poly.pdbx_strand_id
1 'polypeptide(L)'
;MKFWQRLFTSFLQRFHLMRFFGRNRSFKELHQSSYAQEISKNLSKRLLNASRAQTNDLLKQFDTHLTGLTEEQAHTQQMTVGLNEVTHEKPLTWWQHLWYCYRNPFNILLSLLALIAFFTDDLTGSTIISVMVILSTLLRYWQEAKSNQAADALKVMVSNTATVLRHQVSAEDLELMHERYGIDTKNQTTHQFEIPIQYLVPGDVILLSAGDMIPADCRILSAKDLFVSQAAMTGESMPVEKFPLQKNLEETSALELDNIVFMGTNIVSGSAQAVVLSTGIQTYFGALAHRVTATDRSTTAFQMGVNKVSWLLIRFMLVMAPVVLFINGFTKGDWAEAFLFALSVAVGLTPEMLPMIVTSTLAKGAVFLSKKKVIVKRLDAIQNFGAMDVLCTDKTGTLTQDKIFLSQHIDVQGGKSDFVLMQAFLNSYYQTGLKNLLDVAVLEAVDDQIKIQKLRYKKLDEVPFDFDRRRMSVVVQTPQQKARMITKGAVEEMLKVCRYVEVNGKVEPLTKQCEVAIEALTQRYNRDGLRVVAVAYREFKNHQENYSVVDESDLILIGYITFLDPPKESAKEAVQSLHAHGVTVKVLTGDNEFVTQKVCREISLNYDQVLLGGVIETLTDQQLKRAVEQYHIFAKLSPVHKERIVEQLKANGHVVGFLGDGINDAAAIRAADIGISVDTAVDIAKESADLILLEKSLMVLEKGVIEGRRTFANMLKYIKMTASSNFGNVFSVLIASAFIPFLPMLPIHLLIQNLLYDVSQIVIPFDNVDEELIAKPQRWQPEEVGRFMVVFGPISSIFDMITFGLMWFVFSANTPEHQTLFQSGRFMVGLLTQTLIVHMIRTAQIPFIQSRAATPLLIMTAVIMCIGIFLPMGPLASYLKLQALPLSYFLYLPVILGAYMCVTQWVKKIYIRRYGWQ
;
A
#
# COMPACT_ATOMS: atom_id res chain seq x y z
N MET A 1 -31.95 -16.16 19.18
CA MET A 1 -30.69 -15.46 18.94
C MET A 1 -30.80 -13.92 18.94
N LYS A 2 -31.70 -13.31 18.16
CA LYS A 2 -31.91 -11.84 18.13
C LYS A 2 -32.35 -11.21 19.47
N PHE A 3 -33.08 -11.96 20.33
CA PHE A 3 -33.51 -11.50 21.64
C PHE A 3 -32.35 -11.33 22.63
N TRP A 4 -31.44 -12.29 22.69
CA TRP A 4 -30.23 -12.23 23.53
C TRP A 4 -29.21 -11.15 23.06
N GLN A 5 -29.13 -10.90 21.75
CA GLN A 5 -28.33 -9.78 21.22
C GLN A 5 -28.89 -8.41 21.67
N ARG A 6 -30.22 -8.25 21.67
CA ARG A 6 -30.86 -7.00 22.14
C ARG A 6 -30.71 -6.80 23.66
N LEU A 7 -30.81 -7.88 24.43
CA LEU A 7 -30.64 -7.83 25.88
C LEU A 7 -29.19 -7.49 26.26
N PHE A 8 -28.23 -8.07 25.57
CA PHE A 8 -26.80 -7.84 25.82
C PHE A 8 -26.34 -6.45 25.39
N THR A 9 -26.81 -5.96 24.24
CA THR A 9 -26.56 -4.57 23.83
C THR A 9 -27.26 -3.55 24.74
N SER A 10 -28.46 -3.83 25.22
CA SER A 10 -29.17 -3.00 26.20
C SER A 10 -28.49 -3.01 27.57
N PHE A 11 -27.92 -4.15 27.99
CA PHE A 11 -27.15 -4.28 29.23
C PHE A 11 -25.83 -3.50 29.16
N LEU A 12 -25.08 -3.60 28.06
CA LEU A 12 -23.85 -2.83 27.84
C LEU A 12 -24.08 -1.32 27.71
N GLN A 13 -25.23 -0.91 27.13
CA GLN A 13 -25.63 0.50 27.10
C GLN A 13 -26.07 1.04 28.47
N ARG A 14 -26.72 0.24 29.30
CA ARG A 14 -27.15 0.64 30.66
C ARG A 14 -25.99 0.77 31.64
N PHE A 15 -24.90 -0.01 31.50
CA PHE A 15 -23.78 0.03 32.45
C PHE A 15 -22.67 1.03 32.07
N HIS A 16 -22.88 1.94 31.11
CA HIS A 16 -21.91 3.02 30.79
C HIS A 16 -20.44 2.57 30.55
N LEU A 17 -20.17 1.27 30.44
CA LEU A 17 -18.81 0.75 30.24
C LEU A 17 -18.21 1.17 28.90
N MET A 18 -19.02 1.34 27.86
CA MET A 18 -18.54 1.92 26.58
C MET A 18 -18.20 3.41 26.69
N ARG A 19 -18.77 4.16 27.64
CA ARG A 19 -18.42 5.58 27.85
C ARG A 19 -17.10 5.77 28.60
N PHE A 20 -16.66 4.77 29.37
CA PHE A 20 -15.39 4.87 30.12
C PHE A 20 -14.16 4.78 29.20
N PHE A 21 -14.25 4.04 28.08
CA PHE A 21 -13.19 3.96 27.07
C PHE A 21 -13.21 5.11 26.04
N GLY A 22 -14.30 5.86 25.95
CA GLY A 22 -14.47 6.99 25.01
C GLY A 22 -14.26 8.39 25.62
N ARG A 23 -14.22 8.53 26.93
CA ARG A 23 -14.36 9.84 27.60
C ARG A 23 -13.08 10.63 27.87
N ASN A 24 -11.91 10.09 27.56
CA ASN A 24 -10.64 10.86 27.67
C ASN A 24 -10.36 11.79 26.46
N ARG A 25 -11.22 11.80 25.45
CA ARG A 25 -11.08 12.66 24.27
C ARG A 25 -11.61 14.11 24.46
N SER A 26 -12.69 14.31 25.22
CA SER A 26 -13.41 15.59 25.22
C SER A 26 -12.71 16.76 25.93
N PHE A 27 -11.81 16.52 26.88
CA PHE A 27 -11.06 17.60 27.56
C PHE A 27 -9.80 18.04 26.79
N LYS A 28 -9.20 17.15 25.98
CA LYS A 28 -8.10 17.52 25.09
C LYS A 28 -8.59 18.28 23.85
N GLU A 29 -9.78 17.98 23.36
CA GLU A 29 -10.38 18.61 22.16
C GLU A 29 -10.75 20.09 22.38
N LEU A 30 -11.19 20.45 23.59
CA LEU A 30 -11.55 21.85 23.89
C LEU A 30 -10.33 22.79 24.03
N HIS A 31 -9.21 22.31 24.53
CA HIS A 31 -7.96 23.10 24.60
C HIS A 31 -7.22 23.16 23.26
N GLN A 32 -7.30 22.08 22.44
CA GLN A 32 -6.72 22.05 21.09
C GLN A 32 -7.48 22.90 20.08
N SER A 33 -8.80 23.11 20.26
CA SER A 33 -9.60 23.90 19.31
C SER A 33 -9.27 25.41 19.34
N SER A 34 -8.96 25.98 20.49
CA SER A 34 -8.61 27.41 20.61
C SER A 34 -7.19 27.68 20.05
N TYR A 35 -6.22 26.82 20.35
CA TYR A 35 -4.85 26.95 19.85
C TYR A 35 -4.77 26.75 18.34
N ALA A 36 -5.52 25.78 17.80
CA ALA A 36 -5.61 25.54 16.36
C ALA A 36 -6.34 26.65 15.58
N GLN A 37 -7.29 27.35 16.19
CA GLN A 37 -7.93 28.54 15.60
C GLN A 37 -6.96 29.72 15.55
N GLU A 38 -6.09 29.88 16.51
CA GLU A 38 -5.12 30.97 16.58
C GLU A 38 -3.98 30.76 15.58
N ILE A 39 -3.47 29.52 15.43
CA ILE A 39 -2.47 29.16 14.40
C ILE A 39 -3.06 29.33 13.01
N SER A 40 -4.31 28.92 12.76
CA SER A 40 -5.00 29.09 11.47
C SER A 40 -5.16 30.56 11.09
N LYS A 41 -5.44 31.44 12.04
CA LYS A 41 -5.55 32.91 11.80
C LYS A 41 -4.20 33.53 11.46
N ASN A 42 -3.14 33.17 12.19
CA ASN A 42 -1.80 33.68 11.95
C ASN A 42 -1.23 33.19 10.59
N LEU A 43 -1.48 31.93 10.24
CA LEU A 43 -1.07 31.35 8.96
C LEU A 43 -1.81 32.00 7.80
N SER A 44 -3.14 32.10 7.88
CA SER A 44 -3.95 32.79 6.86
C SER A 44 -3.50 34.22 6.65
N LYS A 45 -3.15 34.94 7.73
CA LYS A 45 -2.63 36.30 7.66
C LYS A 45 -1.26 36.38 6.97
N ARG A 46 -0.37 35.40 7.24
CA ARG A 46 0.93 35.30 6.57
C ARG A 46 0.77 35.05 5.07
N LEU A 47 -0.10 34.11 4.67
CA LEU A 47 -0.37 33.79 3.27
C LEU A 47 -1.02 34.97 2.53
N LEU A 48 -1.98 35.68 3.16
CA LEU A 48 -2.56 36.92 2.63
C LEU A 48 -1.52 38.03 2.42
N ASN A 49 -0.61 38.22 3.37
CA ASN A 49 0.46 39.21 3.24
C ASN A 49 1.43 38.83 2.10
N ALA A 50 1.81 37.52 2.02
CA ALA A 50 2.68 37.03 0.95
C ALA A 50 2.00 37.09 -0.43
N SER A 51 0.67 36.90 -0.50
CA SER A 51 -0.11 37.03 -1.73
C SER A 51 -0.11 38.46 -2.26
N ARG A 52 -0.20 39.47 -1.37
CA ARG A 52 -0.27 40.89 -1.70
C ARG A 52 1.09 41.56 -1.91
N ALA A 53 2.15 40.98 -1.43
CA ALA A 53 3.52 41.47 -1.54
C ALA A 53 3.98 41.49 -3.01
N GLN A 54 4.74 42.56 -3.38
CA GLN A 54 5.42 42.56 -4.67
C GLN A 54 6.51 41.45 -4.70
N THR A 55 6.73 40.85 -5.87
CA THR A 55 7.68 39.77 -6.04
C THR A 55 9.09 40.09 -5.51
N ASN A 56 9.60 41.30 -5.80
CA ASN A 56 10.92 41.71 -5.34
C ASN A 56 10.99 41.89 -3.81
N ASP A 57 9.93 42.34 -3.17
CA ASP A 57 9.91 42.51 -1.70
C ASP A 57 9.82 41.15 -1.02
N LEU A 58 9.05 40.24 -1.60
CA LEU A 58 8.93 38.86 -1.13
C LEU A 58 10.27 38.12 -1.21
N LEU A 59 10.98 38.24 -2.33
CA LEU A 59 12.29 37.64 -2.52
C LEU A 59 13.32 38.18 -1.51
N LYS A 60 13.30 39.48 -1.25
CA LYS A 60 14.15 40.11 -0.20
C LYS A 60 13.82 39.60 1.20
N GLN A 61 12.53 39.39 1.51
CA GLN A 61 12.11 38.85 2.80
C GLN A 61 12.68 37.49 3.11
N PHE A 62 12.88 36.65 2.10
CA PHE A 62 13.47 35.29 2.22
C PHE A 62 14.95 35.23 1.87
N ASP A 63 15.60 36.40 1.63
CA ASP A 63 17.00 36.50 1.22
C ASP A 63 17.34 35.60 0.01
N THR A 64 16.44 35.57 -0.99
CA THR A 64 16.50 34.72 -2.17
C THR A 64 16.43 35.53 -3.47
N HIS A 65 16.79 34.88 -4.58
CA HIS A 65 16.75 35.43 -5.93
C HIS A 65 15.83 34.60 -6.84
N LEU A 66 15.49 35.13 -8.03
CA LEU A 66 14.76 34.36 -9.04
C LEU A 66 15.48 33.08 -9.48
N THR A 67 16.79 33.04 -9.29
CA THR A 67 17.68 31.90 -9.55
C THR A 67 17.83 30.97 -8.34
N GLY A 68 17.10 31.23 -7.24
CA GLY A 68 17.10 30.44 -6.01
C GLY A 68 18.13 30.87 -4.96
N LEU A 69 18.21 30.10 -3.89
CA LEU A 69 19.18 30.22 -2.78
C LEU A 69 20.52 29.63 -3.19
N THR A 70 21.60 30.07 -2.50
CA THR A 70 22.86 29.30 -2.47
C THR A 70 22.71 28.06 -1.60
N GLU A 71 23.53 27.02 -1.78
CA GLU A 71 23.45 25.79 -0.97
C GLU A 71 23.74 26.07 0.52
N GLU A 72 24.63 26.99 0.81
CA GLU A 72 24.95 27.40 2.18
C GLU A 72 23.75 28.10 2.87
N GLN A 73 23.05 28.98 2.15
CA GLN A 73 21.84 29.62 2.65
C GLN A 73 20.72 28.59 2.89
N ALA A 74 20.51 27.64 1.97
CA ALA A 74 19.53 26.58 2.12
C ALA A 74 19.84 25.70 3.34
N HIS A 75 21.10 25.36 3.57
CA HIS A 75 21.54 24.61 4.75
C HIS A 75 21.29 25.37 6.06
N THR A 76 21.63 26.65 6.10
CA THR A 76 21.40 27.50 7.29
C THR A 76 19.92 27.62 7.61
N GLN A 77 19.07 27.79 6.60
CA GLN A 77 17.61 27.79 6.75
C GLN A 77 17.09 26.45 7.25
N GLN A 78 17.64 25.34 6.75
CA GLN A 78 17.24 24.00 7.20
C GLN A 78 17.55 23.78 8.68
N MET A 79 18.69 24.25 9.17
CA MET A 79 19.05 24.13 10.59
C MET A 79 18.11 24.94 11.49
N THR A 80 17.54 26.03 11.00
CA THR A 80 16.61 26.88 11.76
C THR A 80 15.16 26.43 11.70
N VAL A 81 14.69 25.97 10.53
CA VAL A 81 13.27 25.62 10.29
C VAL A 81 13.01 24.12 10.47
N GLY A 82 14.02 23.28 10.29
CA GLY A 82 13.91 21.83 10.29
C GLY A 82 13.58 21.25 8.92
N LEU A 83 13.22 19.95 8.90
CA LEU A 83 12.84 19.24 7.67
C LEU A 83 11.41 19.57 7.26
N ASN A 84 11.15 19.53 5.95
CA ASN A 84 9.81 19.69 5.38
C ASN A 84 9.00 18.38 5.53
N GLU A 85 8.68 18.06 6.77
CA GLU A 85 7.87 16.89 7.12
C GLU A 85 6.64 17.35 7.89
N VAL A 86 5.47 16.92 7.47
CA VAL A 86 4.27 17.00 8.29
C VAL A 86 4.42 15.87 9.31
N THR A 87 4.75 16.21 10.54
CA THR A 87 5.02 15.24 11.61
C THR A 87 3.94 14.18 11.64
N HIS A 88 4.27 13.01 11.15
CA HIS A 88 3.67 11.78 11.61
C HIS A 88 3.92 11.71 13.13
N GLU A 89 3.01 11.08 13.86
CA GLU A 89 3.11 10.89 15.32
C GLU A 89 4.57 10.67 15.73
N LYS A 90 5.07 11.51 16.63
CA LYS A 90 6.45 11.36 17.14
C LYS A 90 6.65 9.90 17.50
N PRO A 91 7.72 9.25 17.03
CA PRO A 91 7.98 7.88 17.39
C PRO A 91 7.88 7.77 18.91
N LEU A 92 7.07 6.82 19.36
CA LEU A 92 6.87 6.59 20.80
C LEU A 92 8.25 6.44 21.44
N THR A 93 8.50 7.16 22.54
CA THR A 93 9.71 6.93 23.32
C THR A 93 9.72 5.48 23.78
N TRP A 94 10.90 4.89 23.98
CA TRP A 94 11.02 3.49 24.35
C TRP A 94 10.16 3.11 25.57
N TRP A 95 10.01 4.00 26.56
CA TRP A 95 9.13 3.84 27.71
C TRP A 95 7.63 3.84 27.35
N GLN A 96 7.22 4.73 26.46
CA GLN A 96 5.83 4.78 26.00
C GLN A 96 5.49 3.54 25.18
N HIS A 97 6.43 3.05 24.36
CA HIS A 97 6.28 1.83 23.59
C HIS A 97 6.22 0.61 24.53
N LEU A 98 7.10 0.53 25.54
CA LEU A 98 7.06 -0.53 26.55
C LEU A 98 5.74 -0.53 27.32
N TRP A 99 5.28 0.66 27.73
CA TRP A 99 3.98 0.82 28.40
C TRP A 99 2.81 0.43 27.50
N TYR A 100 2.86 0.76 26.22
CA TYR A 100 1.87 0.34 25.23
C TYR A 100 1.83 -1.19 25.09
N CYS A 101 2.97 -1.85 25.03
CA CYS A 101 3.08 -3.30 25.00
C CYS A 101 2.54 -3.96 26.29
N TYR A 102 2.80 -3.35 27.44
CA TYR A 102 2.29 -3.82 28.74
C TYR A 102 0.77 -3.66 28.87
N ARG A 103 0.19 -2.55 28.38
CA ARG A 103 -1.25 -2.22 28.47
C ARG A 103 -2.17 -3.16 27.68
N ASN A 104 -1.66 -4.25 27.15
CA ASN A 104 -2.48 -5.31 26.59
C ASN A 104 -3.43 -5.86 27.66
N PRO A 105 -4.75 -6.04 27.36
CA PRO A 105 -5.73 -6.61 28.29
C PRO A 105 -5.28 -7.91 28.94
N PHE A 106 -4.49 -8.71 28.24
CA PHE A 106 -3.92 -9.95 28.70
C PHE A 106 -2.85 -9.74 29.80
N ASN A 107 -1.85 -8.89 29.58
CA ASN A 107 -0.85 -8.60 30.60
C ASN A 107 -1.48 -8.00 31.86
N ILE A 108 -2.55 -7.21 31.67
CA ILE A 108 -3.34 -6.68 32.81
C ILE A 108 -4.02 -7.83 33.55
N LEU A 109 -4.61 -8.78 32.83
CA LEU A 109 -5.28 -9.95 33.42
C LEU A 109 -4.28 -10.86 34.16
N LEU A 110 -3.12 -11.12 33.58
CA LEU A 110 -2.03 -11.85 34.21
C LEU A 110 -1.49 -11.11 35.46
N SER A 111 -1.35 -9.79 35.38
CA SER A 111 -0.92 -9.00 36.53
C SER A 111 -1.94 -9.06 37.66
N LEU A 112 -3.24 -9.05 37.35
CA LEU A 112 -4.31 -9.26 38.30
C LEU A 112 -4.23 -10.67 38.89
N LEU A 113 -3.99 -11.69 38.09
CA LEU A 113 -3.81 -13.06 38.55
C LEU A 113 -2.60 -13.20 39.47
N ALA A 114 -1.47 -12.55 39.12
CA ALA A 114 -0.29 -12.51 39.98
C ALA A 114 -0.57 -11.86 41.36
N LEU A 115 -1.35 -10.76 41.33
CA LEU A 115 -1.78 -10.06 42.53
C LEU A 115 -2.68 -10.93 43.40
N ILE A 116 -3.64 -11.63 42.81
CA ILE A 116 -4.52 -12.57 43.54
C ILE A 116 -3.71 -13.71 44.15
N ALA A 117 -2.79 -14.32 43.37
CA ALA A 117 -1.90 -15.38 43.86
C ALA A 117 -1.03 -14.90 45.05
N PHE A 118 -0.56 -13.64 45.00
CA PHE A 118 0.17 -13.03 46.13
C PHE A 118 -0.69 -12.91 47.38
N PHE A 119 -1.94 -12.47 47.28
CA PHE A 119 -2.85 -12.34 48.43
C PHE A 119 -3.39 -13.70 48.91
N THR A 120 -3.25 -14.77 48.14
CA THR A 120 -3.60 -16.14 48.56
C THR A 120 -2.39 -16.92 49.09
N ASP A 121 -1.29 -16.24 49.45
CA ASP A 121 -0.03 -16.80 49.94
C ASP A 121 0.71 -17.75 48.97
N ASP A 122 0.35 -17.77 47.68
CA ASP A 122 1.10 -18.50 46.66
C ASP A 122 2.21 -17.61 46.06
N LEU A 123 3.25 -17.33 46.89
CA LEU A 123 4.40 -16.51 46.47
C LEU A 123 5.12 -17.07 45.25
N THR A 124 5.20 -18.39 45.11
CA THR A 124 5.85 -19.05 43.98
C THR A 124 5.07 -18.82 42.70
N GLY A 125 3.75 -19.02 42.72
CA GLY A 125 2.86 -18.76 41.57
C GLY A 125 2.89 -17.30 41.16
N SER A 126 2.78 -16.39 42.14
CA SER A 126 2.85 -14.95 41.88
C SER A 126 4.16 -14.51 41.22
N THR A 127 5.29 -15.02 41.72
CA THR A 127 6.62 -14.70 41.16
C THR A 127 6.73 -15.19 39.71
N ILE A 128 6.33 -16.42 39.42
CA ILE A 128 6.42 -17.00 38.10
C ILE A 128 5.50 -16.26 37.12
N ILE A 129 4.26 -15.97 37.51
CA ILE A 129 3.33 -15.20 36.65
C ILE A 129 3.89 -13.80 36.38
N SER A 130 4.50 -13.15 37.37
CA SER A 130 5.15 -11.83 37.19
C SER A 130 6.31 -11.89 36.20
N VAL A 131 7.17 -12.91 36.31
CA VAL A 131 8.26 -13.17 35.35
C VAL A 131 7.70 -13.39 33.94
N MET A 132 6.59 -14.12 33.80
CA MET A 132 5.93 -14.32 32.51
C MET A 132 5.40 -13.01 31.91
N VAL A 133 4.77 -12.14 32.72
CA VAL A 133 4.31 -10.82 32.26
C VAL A 133 5.48 -9.98 31.76
N ILE A 134 6.60 -9.99 32.49
CA ILE A 134 7.81 -9.26 32.10
C ILE A 134 8.36 -9.84 30.77
N LEU A 135 8.51 -11.15 30.68
CA LEU A 135 9.05 -11.81 29.50
C LEU A 135 8.16 -11.60 28.26
N SER A 136 6.85 -11.77 28.41
CA SER A 136 5.86 -11.52 27.34
C SER A 136 5.92 -10.06 26.86
N THR A 137 5.97 -9.10 27.80
CA THR A 137 6.08 -7.67 27.47
C THR A 137 7.38 -7.35 26.73
N LEU A 138 8.52 -7.89 27.18
CA LEU A 138 9.83 -7.67 26.56
C LEU A 138 9.92 -8.32 25.17
N LEU A 139 9.41 -9.54 25.00
CA LEU A 139 9.35 -10.22 23.71
C LEU A 139 8.51 -9.43 22.71
N ARG A 140 7.35 -8.96 23.13
CA ARG A 140 6.48 -8.13 22.31
C ARG A 140 7.16 -6.81 21.91
N TYR A 141 7.75 -6.12 22.89
CA TYR A 141 8.49 -4.88 22.65
C TYR A 141 9.62 -5.07 21.62
N TRP A 142 10.45 -6.09 21.82
CA TRP A 142 11.57 -6.38 20.91
C TRP A 142 11.10 -6.67 19.49
N GLN A 143 10.03 -7.45 19.36
CA GLN A 143 9.52 -7.86 18.06
C GLN A 143 8.80 -6.71 17.33
N GLU A 144 7.99 -5.91 18.04
CA GLU A 144 7.37 -4.70 17.48
C GLU A 144 8.41 -3.66 17.09
N ALA A 145 9.43 -3.42 17.92
CA ALA A 145 10.51 -2.49 17.61
C ALA A 145 11.27 -2.90 16.33
N LYS A 146 11.63 -4.18 16.22
CA LYS A 146 12.32 -4.71 15.04
C LYS A 146 11.45 -4.67 13.78
N SER A 147 10.15 -4.91 13.91
CA SER A 147 9.18 -4.82 12.81
C SER A 147 9.01 -3.39 12.32
N ASN A 148 8.87 -2.44 13.25
CA ASN A 148 8.72 -1.01 12.91
C ASN A 148 10.00 -0.46 12.27
N GLN A 149 11.17 -0.79 12.79
CA GLN A 149 12.45 -0.39 12.21
C GLN A 149 12.60 -0.87 10.76
N ALA A 150 12.20 -2.12 10.47
CA ALA A 150 12.24 -2.65 9.11
C ALA A 150 11.23 -1.94 8.18
N ALA A 151 10.04 -1.62 8.67
CA ALA A 151 9.03 -0.89 7.90
C ALA A 151 9.46 0.55 7.60
N ASP A 152 10.05 1.24 8.58
CA ASP A 152 10.52 2.62 8.41
C ASP A 152 11.72 2.70 7.46
N ALA A 153 12.65 1.75 7.52
CA ALA A 153 13.76 1.67 6.55
C ALA A 153 13.29 1.52 5.09
N LEU A 154 12.15 0.84 4.87
CA LEU A 154 11.58 0.69 3.53
C LEU A 154 10.90 1.97 3.03
N LYS A 155 10.29 2.77 3.90
CA LYS A 155 9.65 4.04 3.52
C LYS A 155 10.66 5.06 3.01
N VAL A 156 11.88 5.08 3.57
CA VAL A 156 12.95 5.99 3.17
C VAL A 156 13.47 5.70 1.74
N MET A 157 13.26 4.49 1.22
CA MET A 157 13.73 4.10 -0.12
C MET A 157 12.94 4.75 -1.27
N VAL A 158 11.75 5.29 -0.99
CA VAL A 158 10.92 6.00 -1.99
C VAL A 158 10.61 7.39 -1.44
N SER A 159 11.40 8.37 -1.85
CA SER A 159 11.16 9.78 -1.55
C SER A 159 10.70 10.50 -2.81
N ASN A 160 9.68 11.35 -2.69
CA ASN A 160 9.35 12.29 -3.73
C ASN A 160 10.43 13.37 -3.80
N THR A 161 10.72 13.86 -5.02
CA THR A 161 11.70 14.93 -5.27
C THR A 161 11.02 16.21 -5.71
N ALA A 162 11.70 17.34 -5.57
CA ALA A 162 11.28 18.62 -6.10
C ALA A 162 12.42 19.24 -6.88
N THR A 163 12.12 19.85 -8.04
CA THR A 163 13.09 20.56 -8.85
C THR A 163 13.33 21.96 -8.27
N VAL A 164 14.50 22.20 -7.70
CA VAL A 164 14.90 23.50 -7.14
C VAL A 164 15.88 24.22 -8.04
N LEU A 165 15.86 25.56 -7.97
CA LEU A 165 16.88 26.39 -8.55
C LEU A 165 17.93 26.75 -7.48
N ARG A 166 19.20 26.69 -7.84
CA ARG A 166 20.33 27.08 -6.99
C ARG A 166 21.17 28.18 -7.66
N HIS A 167 21.50 29.19 -6.87
CA HIS A 167 22.29 30.33 -7.31
C HIS A 167 23.78 30.07 -7.02
N GLN A 168 24.67 30.39 -7.97
CA GLN A 168 26.12 30.33 -7.81
C GLN A 168 26.65 28.99 -7.28
N VAL A 169 26.36 27.90 -7.95
CA VAL A 169 26.80 26.55 -7.54
C VAL A 169 28.27 26.35 -7.85
N SER A 170 29.10 26.10 -6.83
CA SER A 170 30.52 25.75 -6.93
C SER A 170 30.72 24.24 -7.10
N ALA A 171 31.97 23.81 -7.42
CA ALA A 171 32.26 22.36 -7.45
C ALA A 171 32.19 21.71 -6.07
N GLU A 172 32.47 22.45 -5.00
CA GLU A 172 32.33 22.01 -3.61
C GLU A 172 30.87 21.84 -3.22
N ASP A 173 29.99 22.73 -3.70
CA ASP A 173 28.53 22.60 -3.49
C ASP A 173 27.99 21.32 -4.16
N LEU A 174 28.50 20.95 -5.34
CA LEU A 174 28.10 19.73 -6.03
C LEU A 174 28.49 18.46 -5.25
N GLU A 175 29.66 18.42 -4.63
CA GLU A 175 30.06 17.32 -3.76
C GLU A 175 29.19 17.25 -2.49
N LEU A 176 28.93 18.39 -1.85
CA LEU A 176 28.03 18.49 -0.69
C LEU A 176 26.59 18.04 -1.01
N MET A 177 26.09 18.43 -2.17
CA MET A 177 24.74 18.01 -2.62
C MET A 177 24.71 16.51 -2.93
N HIS A 178 25.78 15.95 -3.48
CA HIS A 178 25.89 14.51 -3.71
C HIS A 178 25.90 13.74 -2.38
N GLU A 179 26.68 14.17 -1.42
CA GLU A 179 26.78 13.53 -0.09
C GLU A 179 25.45 13.66 0.69
N ARG A 180 24.81 14.82 0.63
CA ARG A 180 23.61 15.14 1.42
C ARG A 180 22.32 14.57 0.83
N TYR A 181 22.15 14.68 -0.48
CA TYR A 181 20.89 14.34 -1.16
C TYR A 181 20.97 13.04 -1.95
N GLY A 182 22.16 12.46 -2.12
CA GLY A 182 22.38 11.27 -2.93
C GLY A 182 22.21 11.49 -4.44
N ILE A 183 22.36 12.74 -4.91
CA ILE A 183 22.06 13.14 -6.28
C ILE A 183 23.23 12.79 -7.21
N ASP A 184 22.95 12.15 -8.37
CA ASP A 184 23.95 12.01 -9.45
C ASP A 184 24.03 13.31 -10.25
N THR A 185 25.07 14.10 -9.98
CA THR A 185 25.26 15.44 -10.55
C THR A 185 25.71 15.43 -12.02
N LYS A 186 25.99 14.27 -12.62
CA LYS A 186 26.58 14.16 -13.98
C LYS A 186 25.64 14.56 -15.11
N ASN A 187 24.33 14.57 -14.91
CA ASN A 187 23.33 14.83 -15.95
C ASN A 187 22.50 16.10 -15.74
N GLN A 188 22.84 16.95 -14.76
CA GLN A 188 22.03 18.12 -14.42
C GLN A 188 22.54 19.40 -15.09
N THR A 189 21.58 20.25 -15.48
CA THR A 189 21.88 21.60 -15.99
C THR A 189 22.38 22.48 -14.85
N THR A 190 23.28 23.41 -15.11
CA THR A 190 24.08 24.18 -14.15
C THR A 190 23.33 24.92 -13.03
N HIS A 191 21.99 24.94 -13.00
CA HIS A 191 21.20 25.70 -12.01
C HIS A 191 19.92 24.99 -11.53
N GLN A 192 19.61 23.78 -12.03
CA GLN A 192 18.41 23.04 -11.68
C GLN A 192 18.79 21.68 -11.07
N PHE A 193 18.30 21.41 -9.87
CA PHE A 193 18.61 20.19 -9.13
C PHE A 193 17.33 19.56 -8.59
N GLU A 194 17.26 18.23 -8.65
CA GLU A 194 16.21 17.47 -8.00
C GLU A 194 16.64 17.09 -6.59
N ILE A 195 15.97 17.63 -5.57
CA ILE A 195 16.24 17.28 -4.17
C ILE A 195 15.03 16.58 -3.56
N PRO A 196 15.23 15.67 -2.59
CA PRO A 196 14.12 15.10 -1.84
C PRO A 196 13.30 16.20 -1.16
N ILE A 197 11.97 16.11 -1.23
CA ILE A 197 11.03 17.12 -0.71
C ILE A 197 11.30 17.49 0.75
N GLN A 198 11.78 16.54 1.55
CA GLN A 198 12.07 16.75 2.98
C GLN A 198 13.15 17.82 3.24
N TYR A 199 13.98 18.14 2.26
CA TYR A 199 15.06 19.13 2.38
C TYR A 199 14.71 20.52 1.87
N LEU A 200 13.47 20.71 1.38
CA LEU A 200 12.98 22.03 0.99
C LEU A 200 12.90 22.98 2.19
N VAL A 201 13.30 24.21 1.95
CA VAL A 201 13.28 25.28 2.96
C VAL A 201 12.50 26.49 2.47
N PRO A 202 11.95 27.33 3.36
CA PRO A 202 11.40 28.63 2.97
C PRO A 202 12.45 29.49 2.26
N GLY A 203 12.07 30.08 1.13
CA GLY A 203 12.97 30.82 0.24
C GLY A 203 13.49 30.02 -0.95
N ASP A 204 13.35 28.70 -0.98
CA ASP A 204 13.65 27.91 -2.17
C ASP A 204 12.77 28.33 -3.34
N VAL A 205 13.36 28.41 -4.52
CA VAL A 205 12.62 28.63 -5.78
C VAL A 205 12.50 27.29 -6.49
N ILE A 206 11.26 26.84 -6.71
CA ILE A 206 10.96 25.55 -7.29
C ILE A 206 10.31 25.70 -8.68
N LEU A 207 10.55 24.71 -9.53
CA LEU A 207 9.87 24.55 -10.80
C LEU A 207 8.77 23.51 -10.63
N LEU A 208 7.60 23.81 -11.13
CA LEU A 208 6.40 23.01 -11.03
C LEU A 208 5.85 22.72 -12.44
N SER A 209 5.48 21.47 -12.70
CA SER A 209 4.97 21.01 -14.00
C SER A 209 3.73 20.13 -13.81
N ALA A 210 2.98 19.90 -14.88
CA ALA A 210 1.83 19.01 -14.86
C ALA A 210 2.22 17.60 -14.34
N GLY A 211 1.51 17.13 -13.33
CA GLY A 211 1.77 15.86 -12.63
C GLY A 211 2.51 15.98 -11.30
N ASP A 212 3.15 17.11 -11.04
CA ASP A 212 3.86 17.32 -9.79
C ASP A 212 2.87 17.51 -8.63
N MET A 213 3.22 16.98 -7.50
CA MET A 213 2.58 17.31 -6.23
C MET A 213 3.29 18.53 -5.64
N ILE A 214 2.51 19.52 -5.21
CA ILE A 214 3.04 20.73 -4.62
C ILE A 214 3.66 20.38 -3.25
N PRO A 215 4.98 20.57 -3.09
CA PRO A 215 5.71 20.01 -1.95
C PRO A 215 5.66 20.86 -0.69
N ALA A 216 5.23 22.13 -0.80
CA ALA A 216 5.18 23.10 0.28
C ALA A 216 4.16 24.18 -0.06
N ASP A 217 3.82 25.07 0.88
CA ASP A 217 3.01 26.24 0.53
C ASP A 217 3.88 27.26 -0.22
N CYS A 218 3.49 27.59 -1.46
CA CYS A 218 4.31 28.38 -2.36
C CYS A 218 3.56 29.58 -2.94
N ARG A 219 4.31 30.65 -3.22
CA ARG A 219 3.87 31.83 -3.98
C ARG A 219 4.34 31.71 -5.41
N ILE A 220 3.44 31.76 -6.36
CA ILE A 220 3.73 31.71 -7.79
C ILE A 220 4.46 33.00 -8.21
N LEU A 221 5.63 32.85 -8.83
CA LEU A 221 6.43 33.92 -9.40
C LEU A 221 6.12 34.14 -10.89
N SER A 222 6.01 33.03 -11.63
CA SER A 222 5.56 32.99 -13.01
C SER A 222 4.73 31.74 -13.24
N ALA A 223 3.72 31.80 -14.07
CA ALA A 223 2.86 30.68 -14.42
C ALA A 223 2.42 30.77 -15.88
N LYS A 224 2.23 29.61 -16.50
CA LYS A 224 1.70 29.46 -17.85
C LYS A 224 0.58 28.42 -17.81
N ASP A 225 -0.66 28.86 -18.02
CA ASP A 225 -1.89 28.04 -18.03
C ASP A 225 -1.92 27.00 -16.88
N LEU A 226 -1.65 27.49 -15.65
CA LEU A 226 -1.50 26.65 -14.48
C LEU A 226 -2.86 26.34 -13.86
N PHE A 227 -3.25 25.06 -13.93
CA PHE A 227 -4.43 24.52 -13.25
C PHE A 227 -4.03 23.58 -12.13
N VAL A 228 -4.55 23.85 -10.93
CA VAL A 228 -4.23 23.09 -9.71
C VAL A 228 -5.48 22.44 -9.15
N SER A 229 -5.43 21.13 -8.90
CA SER A 229 -6.48 20.43 -8.18
C SER A 229 -6.32 20.62 -6.67
N GLN A 230 -7.30 21.25 -6.05
CA GLN A 230 -7.38 21.46 -4.60
C GLN A 230 -8.36 20.50 -3.93
N ALA A 231 -8.78 19.43 -4.62
CA ALA A 231 -9.79 18.48 -4.15
C ALA A 231 -9.47 17.87 -2.76
N ALA A 232 -8.19 17.68 -2.47
CA ALA A 232 -7.74 17.16 -1.18
C ALA A 232 -8.03 18.09 0.01
N MET A 233 -8.21 19.39 -0.25
CA MET A 233 -8.45 20.42 0.77
C MET A 233 -9.87 20.94 0.78
N THR A 234 -10.44 21.17 -0.40
CA THR A 234 -11.77 21.77 -0.57
C THR A 234 -12.89 20.76 -0.76
N GLY A 235 -12.55 19.54 -1.19
CA GLY A 235 -13.51 18.52 -1.63
C GLY A 235 -14.10 18.80 -3.03
N GLU A 236 -13.72 19.88 -3.68
CA GLU A 236 -14.17 20.23 -5.03
C GLU A 236 -13.26 19.58 -6.08
N SER A 237 -13.86 18.88 -7.02
CA SER A 237 -13.11 18.11 -8.04
C SER A 237 -12.64 18.95 -9.23
N MET A 238 -13.16 20.16 -9.41
CA MET A 238 -12.77 21.05 -10.52
C MET A 238 -11.42 21.69 -10.25
N PRO A 239 -10.45 21.62 -11.17
CA PRO A 239 -9.18 22.33 -11.05
C PRO A 239 -9.38 23.85 -11.08
N VAL A 240 -8.58 24.54 -10.29
CA VAL A 240 -8.59 26.01 -10.18
C VAL A 240 -7.42 26.59 -10.95
N GLU A 241 -7.66 27.55 -11.80
CA GLU A 241 -6.60 28.28 -12.50
C GLU A 241 -5.87 29.22 -11.53
N LYS A 242 -4.53 29.21 -11.59
CA LYS A 242 -3.65 30.02 -10.72
C LYS A 242 -2.77 30.94 -11.55
N PHE A 243 -2.51 32.13 -11.00
CA PHE A 243 -1.84 33.24 -11.69
C PHE A 243 -0.64 33.76 -10.87
N PRO A 244 0.33 34.46 -11.48
CA PRO A 244 1.41 35.13 -10.72
C PRO A 244 0.94 36.29 -9.86
N LEU A 245 -0.12 36.98 -10.28
CA LEU A 245 -0.68 38.15 -9.61
C LEU A 245 -2.08 37.83 -9.05
N GLN A 246 -2.37 38.40 -7.88
CA GLN A 246 -3.71 38.34 -7.30
C GLN A 246 -4.69 39.19 -8.13
N LYS A 247 -5.72 38.54 -8.68
CA LYS A 247 -6.76 39.27 -9.46
C LYS A 247 -7.82 39.88 -8.57
N ASN A 248 -8.17 39.22 -7.47
CA ASN A 248 -9.26 39.61 -6.59
C ASN A 248 -8.72 40.11 -5.24
N LEU A 249 -8.68 41.39 -4.99
CA LEU A 249 -8.09 41.98 -3.77
C LEU A 249 -9.02 41.91 -2.54
N GLU A 250 -10.29 41.55 -2.73
CA GLU A 250 -11.30 41.45 -1.67
C GLU A 250 -11.38 40.06 -1.02
N GLU A 251 -10.68 39.07 -1.54
CA GLU A 251 -10.72 37.72 -1.01
C GLU A 251 -10.09 37.61 0.38
N THR A 252 -10.83 37.02 1.29
CA THR A 252 -10.46 36.83 2.71
C THR A 252 -10.04 35.41 3.06
N SER A 253 -10.40 34.45 2.21
CA SER A 253 -10.03 33.02 2.40
C SER A 253 -8.68 32.70 1.78
N ALA A 254 -7.81 32.04 2.53
CA ALA A 254 -6.49 31.63 2.04
C ALA A 254 -6.57 30.66 0.84
N LEU A 255 -7.60 29.81 0.78
CA LEU A 255 -7.78 28.82 -0.29
C LEU A 255 -8.22 29.44 -1.63
N GLU A 256 -8.80 30.63 -1.60
CA GLU A 256 -9.27 31.35 -2.79
C GLU A 256 -8.19 32.23 -3.43
N LEU A 257 -7.00 32.35 -2.82
CA LEU A 257 -5.91 33.15 -3.35
C LEU A 257 -5.41 32.64 -4.70
N ASP A 258 -5.44 33.49 -5.71
CA ASP A 258 -5.09 33.14 -7.11
C ASP A 258 -3.61 32.79 -7.30
N ASN A 259 -2.73 33.28 -6.44
CA ASN A 259 -1.28 33.24 -6.61
C ASN A 259 -0.57 32.40 -5.53
N ILE A 260 -1.32 31.72 -4.67
CA ILE A 260 -0.81 30.79 -3.67
C ILE A 260 -1.22 29.35 -4.06
N VAL A 261 -0.28 28.45 -3.93
CA VAL A 261 -0.49 26.99 -4.09
C VAL A 261 -0.08 26.30 -2.81
N PHE A 262 -0.78 25.22 -2.46
CA PHE A 262 -0.72 24.60 -1.14
C PHE A 262 -0.09 23.22 -1.19
N MET A 263 0.65 22.88 -0.15
CA MET A 263 1.21 21.53 0.05
C MET A 263 0.13 20.46 -0.07
N GLY A 264 0.42 19.37 -0.79
CA GLY A 264 -0.47 18.23 -0.95
C GLY A 264 -1.56 18.41 -2.01
N THR A 265 -1.57 19.54 -2.73
CA THR A 265 -2.34 19.72 -3.97
C THR A 265 -1.50 19.33 -5.18
N ASN A 266 -2.11 19.10 -6.33
CA ASN A 266 -1.38 18.65 -7.53
C ASN A 266 -1.69 19.52 -8.74
N ILE A 267 -0.69 19.64 -9.62
CA ILE A 267 -0.80 20.36 -10.88
C ILE A 267 -1.45 19.46 -11.92
N VAL A 268 -2.57 19.91 -12.47
CA VAL A 268 -3.32 19.19 -13.51
C VAL A 268 -2.77 19.54 -14.89
N SER A 269 -2.51 20.82 -15.16
CA SER A 269 -1.93 21.31 -16.41
C SER A 269 -1.10 22.56 -16.20
N GLY A 270 -0.28 22.90 -17.19
CA GLY A 270 0.57 24.08 -17.18
C GLY A 270 1.92 23.90 -16.48
N SER A 271 2.62 25.01 -16.27
CA SER A 271 3.90 25.06 -15.58
C SER A 271 4.02 26.36 -14.78
N ALA A 272 4.82 26.33 -13.70
CA ALA A 272 5.06 27.50 -12.87
C ALA A 272 6.46 27.50 -12.26
N GLN A 273 6.93 28.69 -11.93
CA GLN A 273 8.03 28.92 -11.02
C GLN A 273 7.45 29.54 -9.74
N ALA A 274 7.80 28.98 -8.58
CA ALA A 274 7.23 29.40 -7.32
C ALA A 274 8.29 29.47 -6.22
N VAL A 275 8.11 30.37 -5.24
CA VAL A 275 8.95 30.47 -4.05
C VAL A 275 8.25 29.81 -2.86
N VAL A 276 8.97 29.00 -2.11
CA VAL A 276 8.48 28.32 -0.91
C VAL A 276 8.31 29.32 0.22
N LEU A 277 7.10 29.41 0.78
CA LEU A 277 6.74 30.31 1.89
C LEU A 277 6.83 29.62 3.25
N SER A 278 6.38 28.36 3.32
CA SER A 278 6.36 27.58 4.55
C SER A 278 6.45 26.09 4.26
N THR A 279 7.06 25.34 5.19
CA THR A 279 7.36 23.91 5.08
C THR A 279 6.79 23.13 6.26
N GLY A 280 6.58 21.83 6.12
CA GLY A 280 6.20 20.90 7.17
C GLY A 280 4.91 21.29 7.91
N ILE A 281 4.97 21.29 9.23
CA ILE A 281 3.84 21.67 10.11
C ILE A 281 3.40 23.12 9.99
N GLN A 282 4.24 24.00 9.42
CA GLN A 282 3.92 25.40 9.22
C GLN A 282 3.10 25.66 7.93
N THR A 283 2.88 24.64 7.11
CA THR A 283 2.03 24.71 5.91
C THR A 283 0.54 24.69 6.29
N TYR A 284 -0.30 25.10 5.35
CA TYR A 284 -1.76 25.06 5.51
C TYR A 284 -2.24 23.62 5.71
N PHE A 285 -1.67 22.68 4.96
CA PHE A 285 -1.94 21.24 5.10
C PHE A 285 -1.44 20.70 6.45
N GLY A 286 -0.23 21.08 6.89
CA GLY A 286 0.31 20.69 8.19
C GLY A 286 -0.56 21.13 9.36
N ALA A 287 -1.08 22.36 9.32
CA ALA A 287 -2.00 22.89 10.30
C ALA A 287 -3.36 22.15 10.30
N LEU A 288 -3.85 21.71 9.14
CA LEU A 288 -5.07 20.90 8.99
C LEU A 288 -4.85 19.45 9.39
N ALA A 289 -3.72 18.84 9.02
CA ALA A 289 -3.39 17.45 9.34
C ALA A 289 -3.39 17.21 10.87
N HIS A 290 -3.00 18.20 11.64
CA HIS A 290 -3.12 18.16 13.10
C HIS A 290 -4.58 18.06 13.60
N ARG A 291 -5.57 18.46 12.78
CA ARG A 291 -7.02 18.30 13.06
C ARG A 291 -7.56 16.95 12.56
N VAL A 292 -7.02 16.42 11.46
CA VAL A 292 -7.55 15.25 10.72
C VAL A 292 -6.95 13.92 11.22
N THR A 293 -5.87 13.91 11.99
CA THR A 293 -5.33 12.70 12.66
C THR A 293 -6.34 12.01 13.60
N ALA A 294 -7.52 12.60 13.79
CA ALA A 294 -8.64 12.02 14.54
C ALA A 294 -9.71 11.33 13.65
N THR A 295 -9.60 11.36 12.33
CA THR A 295 -10.60 10.71 11.47
C THR A 295 -10.21 9.26 11.26
N ASP A 296 -11.04 8.34 11.77
CA ASP A 296 -10.88 6.90 11.62
C ASP A 296 -10.75 6.53 10.12
N ARG A 297 -9.56 6.06 9.74
CA ARG A 297 -9.36 5.40 8.43
C ARG A 297 -10.29 4.19 8.36
N SER A 298 -10.94 3.98 7.22
CA SER A 298 -11.77 2.80 6.99
C SER A 298 -10.95 1.53 7.28
N THR A 299 -11.46 0.68 8.18
CA THR A 299 -10.83 -0.59 8.53
C THR A 299 -10.72 -1.46 7.29
N THR A 300 -9.52 -1.97 7.00
CA THR A 300 -9.29 -2.85 5.84
C THR A 300 -10.08 -4.16 5.98
N ALA A 301 -10.40 -4.83 4.86
CA ALA A 301 -11.06 -6.14 4.85
C ALA A 301 -10.28 -7.16 5.71
N PHE A 302 -8.96 -7.02 5.77
CA PHE A 302 -8.09 -7.81 6.62
C PHE A 302 -8.30 -7.54 8.11
N GLN A 303 -8.24 -6.29 8.56
CA GLN A 303 -8.49 -5.94 9.96
C GLN A 303 -9.88 -6.41 10.41
N MET A 304 -10.88 -6.28 9.54
CA MET A 304 -12.21 -6.84 9.78
C MET A 304 -12.18 -8.38 9.94
N GLY A 305 -11.39 -9.07 9.13
CA GLY A 305 -11.22 -10.53 9.19
C GLY A 305 -10.54 -10.98 10.50
N VAL A 306 -9.41 -10.36 10.87
CA VAL A 306 -8.71 -10.63 12.13
C VAL A 306 -9.60 -10.33 13.33
N ASN A 307 -10.34 -9.22 13.30
CA ASN A 307 -11.31 -8.88 14.35
C ASN A 307 -12.44 -9.93 14.46
N LYS A 308 -12.95 -10.46 13.34
CA LYS A 308 -13.96 -11.53 13.36
C LYS A 308 -13.44 -12.81 14.02
N VAL A 309 -12.20 -13.22 13.73
CA VAL A 309 -11.57 -14.38 14.37
C VAL A 309 -11.34 -14.11 15.87
N SER A 310 -10.81 -12.95 16.23
CA SER A 310 -10.64 -12.57 17.63
C SER A 310 -11.98 -12.60 18.40
N TRP A 311 -13.05 -12.07 17.80
CA TRP A 311 -14.38 -12.15 18.37
C TRP A 311 -14.94 -13.56 18.47
N LEU A 312 -14.63 -14.45 17.52
CA LEU A 312 -14.98 -15.85 17.59
C LEU A 312 -14.36 -16.50 18.84
N LEU A 313 -13.06 -16.30 19.06
CA LEU A 313 -12.32 -16.83 20.21
C LEU A 313 -12.79 -16.22 21.52
N ILE A 314 -13.04 -14.92 21.58
CA ILE A 314 -13.61 -14.25 22.77
C ILE A 314 -14.99 -14.80 23.12
N ARG A 315 -15.87 -15.02 22.14
CA ARG A 315 -17.18 -15.65 22.41
C ARG A 315 -17.02 -17.05 22.98
N PHE A 316 -16.05 -17.79 22.47
CA PHE A 316 -15.75 -19.12 22.96
C PHE A 316 -15.25 -19.08 24.42
N MET A 317 -14.34 -18.15 24.73
CA MET A 317 -13.84 -17.90 26.08
C MET A 317 -14.97 -17.55 27.07
N LEU A 318 -15.89 -16.65 26.65
CA LEU A 318 -17.01 -16.20 27.49
C LEU A 318 -18.01 -17.33 27.85
N VAL A 319 -18.04 -18.40 27.06
CA VAL A 319 -18.85 -19.59 27.35
C VAL A 319 -18.05 -20.59 28.18
N MET A 320 -16.81 -20.87 27.78
CA MET A 320 -16.01 -21.95 28.36
C MET A 320 -15.50 -21.65 29.76
N ALA A 321 -15.05 -20.40 30.04
CA ALA A 321 -14.52 -20.04 31.35
C ALA A 321 -15.58 -20.17 32.48
N PRO A 322 -16.82 -19.68 32.34
CA PRO A 322 -17.86 -19.95 33.33
C PRO A 322 -18.19 -21.44 33.48
N VAL A 323 -18.25 -22.20 32.40
CA VAL A 323 -18.49 -23.64 32.47
C VAL A 323 -17.41 -24.35 33.25
N VAL A 324 -16.13 -24.02 33.03
CA VAL A 324 -14.99 -24.56 33.79
C VAL A 324 -15.08 -24.17 35.27
N LEU A 325 -15.42 -22.91 35.56
CA LEU A 325 -15.63 -22.42 36.93
C LEU A 325 -16.69 -23.24 37.65
N PHE A 326 -17.87 -23.36 37.09
CA PHE A 326 -18.98 -24.06 37.76
C PHE A 326 -18.70 -25.56 37.92
N ILE A 327 -18.14 -26.23 36.88
CA ILE A 327 -17.78 -27.64 37.01
C ILE A 327 -16.78 -27.85 38.13
N ASN A 328 -15.69 -27.10 38.17
CA ASN A 328 -14.67 -27.28 39.20
C ASN A 328 -15.20 -26.86 40.62
N GLY A 329 -15.95 -25.77 40.69
CA GLY A 329 -16.54 -25.30 41.97
C GLY A 329 -17.49 -26.33 42.57
N PHE A 330 -18.36 -26.95 41.76
CA PHE A 330 -19.29 -27.98 42.26
C PHE A 330 -18.63 -29.34 42.51
N THR A 331 -17.65 -29.75 41.67
CA THR A 331 -17.03 -31.06 41.80
C THR A 331 -15.92 -31.13 42.88
N LYS A 332 -15.22 -30.03 43.13
CA LYS A 332 -14.07 -29.96 44.00
C LYS A 332 -14.33 -29.20 45.32
N GLY A 333 -15.40 -28.38 45.36
CA GLY A 333 -15.79 -27.64 46.56
C GLY A 333 -14.96 -26.39 46.85
N ASP A 334 -13.80 -26.19 46.18
CA ASP A 334 -12.97 -25.00 46.34
C ASP A 334 -13.24 -23.99 45.20
N TRP A 335 -14.05 -22.98 45.53
CA TRP A 335 -14.42 -21.94 44.58
C TRP A 335 -13.29 -20.95 44.25
N ALA A 336 -12.34 -20.76 45.19
CA ALA A 336 -11.20 -19.87 44.97
C ALA A 336 -10.23 -20.48 43.96
N GLU A 337 -9.86 -21.74 44.15
CA GLU A 337 -9.02 -22.48 43.18
C GLU A 337 -9.72 -22.66 41.84
N ALA A 338 -11.03 -22.96 41.83
CA ALA A 338 -11.82 -23.05 40.60
C ALA A 338 -11.87 -21.72 39.82
N PHE A 339 -11.94 -20.59 40.51
CA PHE A 339 -11.94 -19.27 39.91
C PHE A 339 -10.56 -18.96 39.27
N LEU A 340 -9.46 -19.18 39.99
CA LEU A 340 -8.10 -18.98 39.48
C LEU A 340 -7.83 -19.86 38.27
N PHE A 341 -8.33 -21.11 38.31
CA PHE A 341 -8.20 -22.04 37.20
C PHE A 341 -9.03 -21.60 35.97
N ALA A 342 -10.30 -21.21 36.16
CA ALA A 342 -11.16 -20.70 35.10
C ALA A 342 -10.59 -19.43 34.47
N LEU A 343 -9.99 -18.56 35.28
CA LEU A 343 -9.31 -17.35 34.82
C LEU A 343 -8.09 -17.70 33.95
N SER A 344 -7.30 -18.71 34.36
CA SER A 344 -6.15 -19.16 33.56
C SER A 344 -6.56 -19.81 32.25
N VAL A 345 -7.68 -20.56 32.25
CA VAL A 345 -8.29 -21.10 31.02
C VAL A 345 -8.77 -19.97 30.11
N ALA A 346 -9.39 -18.93 30.67
CA ALA A 346 -9.80 -17.77 29.89
C ALA A 346 -8.60 -17.06 29.24
N VAL A 347 -7.53 -16.90 30.02
CA VAL A 347 -6.25 -16.36 29.53
C VAL A 347 -5.71 -17.21 28.36
N GLY A 348 -5.62 -18.54 28.53
CA GLY A 348 -5.09 -19.45 27.51
C GLY A 348 -5.92 -19.51 26.21
N LEU A 349 -7.21 -19.11 26.27
CA LEU A 349 -8.05 -19.02 25.06
C LEU A 349 -7.87 -17.71 24.28
N THR A 350 -7.28 -16.69 24.87
CA THR A 350 -7.10 -15.40 24.21
C THR A 350 -5.87 -15.46 23.28
N PRO A 351 -6.01 -15.06 22.00
CA PRO A 351 -4.89 -15.08 21.06
C PRO A 351 -3.98 -13.85 21.26
N GLU A 352 -3.14 -13.88 22.27
CA GLU A 352 -2.28 -12.74 22.64
C GLU A 352 -1.31 -12.31 21.57
N MET A 353 -0.67 -13.30 20.98
CA MET A 353 0.38 -13.11 19.99
C MET A 353 -0.16 -12.86 18.57
N LEU A 354 -1.49 -12.99 18.33
CA LEU A 354 -2.08 -12.85 17.01
C LEU A 354 -1.78 -11.49 16.34
N PRO A 355 -2.02 -10.34 16.97
CA PRO A 355 -1.71 -9.06 16.32
C PRO A 355 -0.22 -8.92 16.02
N MET A 356 0.63 -9.38 16.94
CA MET A 356 2.08 -9.28 16.84
C MET A 356 2.64 -10.16 15.72
N ILE A 357 2.23 -11.43 15.65
CA ILE A 357 2.73 -12.36 14.61
C ILE A 357 2.22 -11.93 13.24
N VAL A 358 1.00 -11.44 13.15
CA VAL A 358 0.45 -10.87 11.92
C VAL A 358 1.31 -9.69 11.45
N THR A 359 1.56 -8.71 12.31
CA THR A 359 2.38 -7.55 11.97
C THR A 359 3.81 -7.95 11.61
N SER A 360 4.41 -8.86 12.36
CA SER A 360 5.74 -9.40 12.09
C SER A 360 5.81 -10.14 10.75
N THR A 361 4.76 -10.91 10.40
CA THR A 361 4.68 -11.62 9.12
C THR A 361 4.59 -10.63 7.97
N LEU A 362 3.78 -9.59 8.08
CA LEU A 362 3.65 -8.54 7.08
C LEU A 362 4.94 -7.73 6.93
N ALA A 363 5.59 -7.33 8.03
CA ALA A 363 6.86 -6.62 7.99
C ALA A 363 7.97 -7.45 7.32
N LYS A 364 8.03 -8.76 7.61
CA LYS A 364 8.93 -9.66 6.90
C LYS A 364 8.58 -9.81 5.44
N GLY A 365 7.29 -9.97 5.12
CA GLY A 365 6.81 -9.98 3.74
C GLY A 365 7.28 -8.74 2.99
N ALA A 366 7.20 -7.55 3.62
CA ALA A 366 7.68 -6.30 3.04
C ALA A 366 9.19 -6.32 2.76
N VAL A 367 10.00 -6.87 3.68
CA VAL A 367 11.45 -7.05 3.47
C VAL A 367 11.76 -8.02 2.33
N PHE A 368 11.01 -9.12 2.20
CA PHE A 368 11.19 -10.05 1.08
C PHE A 368 10.74 -9.43 -0.25
N LEU A 369 9.65 -8.67 -0.24
CA LEU A 369 9.17 -7.92 -1.41
C LEU A 369 10.20 -6.88 -1.86
N SER A 370 10.84 -6.16 -0.94
CA SER A 370 11.88 -5.18 -1.31
C SER A 370 13.10 -5.84 -1.99
N LYS A 371 13.49 -7.04 -1.55
CA LYS A 371 14.53 -7.84 -2.24
C LYS A 371 14.11 -8.26 -3.66
N LYS A 372 12.80 -8.27 -3.93
CA LYS A 372 12.21 -8.51 -5.26
C LYS A 372 11.89 -7.20 -5.99
N LYS A 373 12.44 -6.07 -5.54
CA LYS A 373 12.25 -4.75 -6.15
C LYS A 373 10.81 -4.21 -6.02
N VAL A 374 10.08 -4.61 -4.98
CA VAL A 374 8.74 -4.12 -4.64
C VAL A 374 8.79 -3.45 -3.28
N ILE A 375 8.62 -2.15 -3.23
CA ILE A 375 8.54 -1.37 -1.99
C ILE A 375 7.09 -1.29 -1.52
N VAL A 376 6.89 -1.58 -0.25
CA VAL A 376 5.57 -1.58 0.38
C VAL A 376 5.40 -0.30 1.20
N LYS A 377 4.52 0.59 0.78
CA LYS A 377 4.15 1.79 1.54
C LYS A 377 3.16 1.46 2.67
N ARG A 378 2.29 0.47 2.46
CA ARG A 378 1.29 0.02 3.43
C ARG A 378 1.39 -1.50 3.62
N LEU A 379 1.67 -1.94 4.84
CA LEU A 379 1.88 -3.36 5.15
C LEU A 379 0.62 -4.22 4.91
N ASP A 380 -0.57 -3.67 5.13
CA ASP A 380 -1.84 -4.37 4.92
C ASP A 380 -2.13 -4.64 3.44
N ALA A 381 -1.53 -3.89 2.51
CA ALA A 381 -1.65 -4.13 1.07
C ALA A 381 -1.01 -5.46 0.64
N ILE A 382 -0.03 -6.00 1.37
CA ILE A 382 0.63 -7.27 1.05
C ILE A 382 -0.38 -8.42 0.95
N GLN A 383 -1.36 -8.42 1.84
CA GLN A 383 -2.40 -9.46 1.85
C GLN A 383 -3.29 -9.36 0.61
N ASN A 384 -3.78 -8.17 0.29
CA ASN A 384 -4.57 -7.95 -0.91
C ASN A 384 -3.76 -8.32 -2.16
N PHE A 385 -2.45 -8.04 -2.16
CA PHE A 385 -1.53 -8.40 -3.23
C PHE A 385 -1.47 -9.92 -3.47
N GLY A 386 -1.46 -10.70 -2.39
CA GLY A 386 -1.58 -12.17 -2.49
C GLY A 386 -2.97 -12.66 -2.92
N ALA A 387 -4.02 -11.92 -2.58
CA ALA A 387 -5.41 -12.25 -2.90
C ALA A 387 -5.86 -11.75 -4.28
N MET A 388 -5.07 -10.95 -4.96
CA MET A 388 -5.38 -10.35 -6.26
C MET A 388 -5.72 -11.39 -7.31
N ASP A 389 -6.89 -11.26 -7.94
CA ASP A 389 -7.37 -12.10 -9.03
C ASP A 389 -7.60 -11.32 -10.35
N VAL A 390 -7.66 -9.98 -10.28
CA VAL A 390 -7.72 -9.11 -11.45
C VAL A 390 -6.65 -8.03 -11.34
N LEU A 391 -5.83 -7.90 -12.38
CA LEU A 391 -4.87 -6.81 -12.55
C LEU A 391 -5.34 -5.90 -13.67
N CYS A 392 -5.70 -4.66 -13.35
CA CYS A 392 -5.89 -3.59 -14.30
C CYS A 392 -4.57 -2.87 -14.51
N THR A 393 -4.18 -2.64 -15.77
CA THR A 393 -2.93 -1.95 -16.10
C THR A 393 -3.13 -0.96 -17.23
N ASP A 394 -2.45 0.18 -17.16
CA ASP A 394 -2.32 1.01 -18.35
C ASP A 394 -1.43 0.30 -19.40
N LYS A 395 -1.60 0.66 -20.66
CA LYS A 395 -0.82 0.13 -21.78
C LYS A 395 0.57 0.74 -21.83
N THR A 396 0.61 2.08 -21.88
CA THR A 396 1.81 2.86 -22.22
C THR A 396 2.82 2.80 -21.07
N GLY A 397 4.07 2.50 -21.44
CA GLY A 397 5.16 2.39 -20.50
C GLY A 397 5.10 1.19 -19.54
N THR A 398 3.95 0.53 -19.38
CA THR A 398 3.78 -0.66 -18.54
C THR A 398 3.91 -1.96 -19.35
N LEU A 399 3.06 -2.11 -20.36
CA LEU A 399 3.11 -3.23 -21.31
C LEU A 399 4.09 -2.97 -22.45
N THR A 400 4.28 -1.69 -22.80
CA THR A 400 5.19 -1.22 -23.83
C THR A 400 6.50 -0.70 -23.23
N GLN A 401 7.51 -0.54 -24.07
CA GLN A 401 8.82 -0.01 -23.68
C GLN A 401 8.67 1.45 -23.24
N ASP A 402 9.56 1.91 -22.34
CA ASP A 402 9.63 3.32 -21.96
C ASP A 402 10.28 4.19 -23.07
N LYS A 403 10.43 3.66 -24.27
CA LYS A 403 11.03 4.29 -25.43
C LYS A 403 10.09 4.19 -26.60
N ILE A 404 9.69 5.34 -27.12
CA ILE A 404 8.87 5.48 -28.31
C ILE A 404 9.79 5.85 -29.49
N PHE A 405 9.54 5.29 -30.66
CA PHE A 405 10.31 5.60 -31.85
C PHE A 405 9.46 6.35 -32.85
N LEU A 406 9.99 7.44 -33.43
CA LEU A 406 9.38 8.08 -34.58
C LEU A 406 9.53 7.14 -35.80
N SER A 407 8.41 6.66 -36.35
CA SER A 407 8.38 5.72 -37.44
C SER A 407 8.35 6.44 -38.78
N GLN A 408 7.43 7.38 -38.95
CA GLN A 408 7.26 8.13 -40.22
C GLN A 408 6.84 9.58 -39.92
N HIS A 409 7.15 10.46 -40.87
CA HIS A 409 6.71 11.84 -40.95
C HIS A 409 6.14 12.10 -42.35
N ILE A 410 4.83 12.32 -42.39
CA ILE A 410 4.07 12.29 -43.65
C ILE A 410 3.18 13.52 -43.80
N ASP A 411 2.93 13.92 -45.03
CA ASP A 411 1.95 14.93 -45.37
C ASP A 411 0.50 14.39 -45.26
N VAL A 412 -0.47 15.22 -45.55
CA VAL A 412 -1.91 14.86 -45.46
C VAL A 412 -2.33 13.79 -46.49
N GLN A 413 -1.54 13.52 -47.52
CA GLN A 413 -1.75 12.49 -48.55
C GLN A 413 -1.00 11.18 -48.22
N GLY A 414 -0.16 11.16 -47.20
CA GLY A 414 0.65 10.01 -46.82
C GLY A 414 2.05 9.97 -47.44
N GLY A 415 2.47 11.03 -48.13
CA GLY A 415 3.82 11.19 -48.67
C GLY A 415 4.81 11.63 -47.58
N LYS A 416 6.09 11.20 -47.67
CA LYS A 416 7.14 11.64 -46.76
C LYS A 416 7.34 13.16 -46.84
N SER A 417 7.37 13.85 -45.69
CA SER A 417 7.49 15.32 -45.63
C SER A 417 8.47 15.77 -44.54
N ASP A 418 9.64 16.27 -44.94
CA ASP A 418 10.63 16.83 -44.01
C ASP A 418 10.16 18.16 -43.40
N PHE A 419 9.22 18.86 -44.07
CA PHE A 419 8.57 20.06 -43.50
C PHE A 419 7.77 19.72 -42.26
N VAL A 420 6.97 18.65 -42.27
CA VAL A 420 6.23 18.16 -41.13
C VAL A 420 7.18 17.82 -39.97
N LEU A 421 8.29 17.11 -40.26
CA LEU A 421 9.29 16.77 -39.26
C LEU A 421 9.92 18.02 -38.64
N MET A 422 10.27 19.02 -39.46
CA MET A 422 10.86 20.28 -38.99
C MET A 422 9.90 21.04 -38.07
N GLN A 423 8.60 21.13 -38.39
CA GLN A 423 7.62 21.80 -37.54
C GLN A 423 7.41 21.03 -36.23
N ALA A 424 7.29 19.72 -36.28
CA ALA A 424 7.20 18.86 -35.10
C ALA A 424 8.45 18.98 -34.21
N PHE A 425 9.64 19.05 -34.78
CA PHE A 425 10.88 19.25 -34.08
C PHE A 425 10.93 20.61 -33.38
N LEU A 426 10.57 21.70 -34.04
CA LEU A 426 10.53 23.05 -33.44
C LEU A 426 9.56 23.07 -32.24
N ASN A 427 8.40 22.43 -32.40
CA ASN A 427 7.41 22.35 -31.30
C ASN A 427 8.00 21.57 -30.11
N SER A 428 8.56 20.38 -30.32
CA SER A 428 9.16 19.55 -29.26
C SER A 428 10.41 20.18 -28.63
N TYR A 429 11.20 20.95 -29.42
CA TYR A 429 12.44 21.57 -28.94
C TYR A 429 12.19 22.78 -28.03
N TYR A 430 11.25 23.66 -28.43
CA TYR A 430 11.01 24.92 -27.71
C TYR A 430 9.96 24.80 -26.57
N GLN A 431 9.35 23.64 -26.42
CA GLN A 431 8.49 23.32 -25.30
C GLN A 431 9.26 23.42 -23.98
N THR A 432 8.70 24.09 -22.95
CA THR A 432 9.22 24.12 -21.57
C THR A 432 8.61 22.99 -20.74
N GLY A 433 9.32 22.60 -19.66
CA GLY A 433 8.91 21.50 -18.76
C GLY A 433 9.47 20.14 -19.18
N LEU A 434 8.99 19.08 -18.53
CA LEU A 434 9.38 17.70 -18.81
C LEU A 434 8.90 17.28 -20.19
N LYS A 435 9.86 16.91 -21.05
CA LYS A 435 9.56 16.39 -22.38
C LYS A 435 8.98 14.99 -22.28
N ASN A 436 7.82 14.77 -22.87
CA ASN A 436 7.22 13.45 -22.93
C ASN A 436 7.98 12.54 -23.94
N LEU A 437 7.72 11.24 -23.88
CA LEU A 437 8.41 10.26 -24.73
C LEU A 437 8.24 10.53 -26.24
N LEU A 438 7.11 11.12 -26.65
CA LEU A 438 6.87 11.50 -28.06
C LEU A 438 7.79 12.64 -28.49
N ASP A 439 8.01 13.62 -27.60
CA ASP A 439 8.93 14.73 -27.84
C ASP A 439 10.37 14.27 -27.97
N VAL A 440 10.78 13.37 -27.04
CA VAL A 440 12.11 12.77 -27.08
C VAL A 440 12.33 12.02 -28.40
N ALA A 441 11.34 11.21 -28.82
CA ALA A 441 11.40 10.47 -30.07
C ALA A 441 11.55 11.40 -31.29
N VAL A 442 10.86 12.54 -31.33
CA VAL A 442 11.01 13.54 -32.37
C VAL A 442 12.41 14.16 -32.37
N LEU A 443 12.93 14.51 -31.15
CA LEU A 443 14.25 15.13 -31.00
C LEU A 443 15.40 14.17 -31.37
N GLU A 444 15.27 12.88 -31.10
CA GLU A 444 16.24 11.85 -31.43
C GLU A 444 16.24 11.49 -32.93
N ALA A 445 15.10 11.60 -33.60
CA ALA A 445 14.94 11.21 -35.01
C ALA A 445 15.49 12.23 -36.01
N VAL A 446 15.90 13.41 -35.59
CA VAL A 446 16.30 14.53 -36.43
C VAL A 446 17.79 14.50 -36.70
N ASP A 447 18.16 14.70 -37.99
CA ASP A 447 19.56 14.82 -38.39
C ASP A 447 20.18 16.19 -38.05
N ASP A 448 21.49 16.31 -38.18
CA ASP A 448 22.21 17.53 -37.81
C ASP A 448 21.84 18.72 -38.73
N GLN A 449 21.34 18.49 -39.94
CA GLN A 449 20.91 19.58 -40.83
C GLN A 449 19.68 20.30 -40.31
N ILE A 450 18.71 19.56 -39.79
CA ILE A 450 17.51 20.12 -39.16
C ILE A 450 17.89 20.81 -37.84
N LYS A 451 18.79 20.25 -37.05
CA LYS A 451 19.32 20.87 -35.86
C LYS A 451 19.99 22.22 -36.10
N ILE A 452 20.68 22.38 -37.18
CA ILE A 452 21.30 23.66 -37.61
C ILE A 452 20.24 24.67 -38.05
N GLN A 453 19.19 24.23 -38.74
CA GLN A 453 18.12 25.12 -39.19
C GLN A 453 17.34 25.77 -38.05
N LYS A 454 17.26 25.13 -36.86
CA LYS A 454 16.61 25.72 -35.66
C LYS A 454 17.20 27.06 -35.26
N LEU A 455 18.51 27.28 -35.49
CA LEU A 455 19.19 28.54 -35.13
C LEU A 455 18.58 29.77 -35.80
N ARG A 456 17.79 29.54 -36.87
CA ARG A 456 17.06 30.60 -37.58
C ARG A 456 15.71 30.95 -36.97
N TYR A 457 15.26 30.21 -35.96
CA TYR A 457 13.99 30.41 -35.25
C TYR A 457 14.24 30.86 -33.80
N LYS A 458 13.36 31.68 -33.27
CA LYS A 458 13.40 32.13 -31.89
C LYS A 458 12.06 31.83 -31.22
N LYS A 459 12.07 31.27 -30.03
CA LYS A 459 10.83 31.08 -29.24
C LYS A 459 10.26 32.44 -28.86
N LEU A 460 8.97 32.64 -29.09
CA LEU A 460 8.19 33.79 -28.65
C LEU A 460 7.34 33.44 -27.45
N ASP A 461 6.55 32.35 -27.55
CA ASP A 461 5.61 31.92 -26.52
C ASP A 461 5.27 30.42 -26.66
N GLU A 462 4.45 29.88 -25.75
CA GLU A 462 3.89 28.53 -25.85
C GLU A 462 2.52 28.42 -25.19
N VAL A 463 1.69 27.49 -25.67
CA VAL A 463 0.47 27.04 -25.00
C VAL A 463 0.71 25.60 -24.56
N PRO A 464 0.86 25.33 -23.24
CA PRO A 464 1.23 24.01 -22.72
C PRO A 464 0.21 22.92 -23.06
N PHE A 465 0.64 21.66 -22.92
CA PHE A 465 -0.24 20.52 -23.14
C PHE A 465 -1.33 20.47 -22.08
N ASP A 466 -2.53 20.13 -22.51
CA ASP A 466 -3.70 19.89 -21.66
C ASP A 466 -4.37 18.58 -22.04
N PHE A 467 -4.79 17.81 -21.03
CA PHE A 467 -5.36 16.47 -21.22
C PHE A 467 -6.77 16.49 -21.84
N ASP A 468 -7.53 17.55 -21.65
CA ASP A 468 -8.87 17.71 -22.25
C ASP A 468 -8.75 18.15 -23.71
N ARG A 469 -7.87 19.10 -23.98
CA ARG A 469 -7.59 19.59 -25.34
C ARG A 469 -6.76 18.63 -26.18
N ARG A 470 -5.96 17.76 -25.58
CA ARG A 470 -5.05 16.77 -26.19
C ARG A 470 -4.15 17.35 -27.28
N ARG A 471 -3.73 18.61 -27.13
CA ARG A 471 -2.84 19.33 -28.03
C ARG A 471 -1.99 20.34 -27.30
N MET A 472 -0.91 20.76 -27.94
CA MET A 472 0.00 21.77 -27.44
C MET A 472 0.53 22.62 -28.57
N SER A 473 0.89 23.88 -28.27
CA SER A 473 1.39 24.83 -29.28
C SER A 473 2.65 25.52 -28.79
N VAL A 474 3.55 25.78 -29.74
CA VAL A 474 4.72 26.64 -29.52
C VAL A 474 4.71 27.73 -30.57
N VAL A 475 4.94 28.97 -30.15
CA VAL A 475 5.02 30.13 -31.06
C VAL A 475 6.47 30.50 -31.27
N VAL A 476 6.88 30.51 -32.55
CA VAL A 476 8.26 30.82 -32.94
C VAL A 476 8.28 31.98 -33.92
N GLN A 477 9.32 32.79 -33.83
CA GLN A 477 9.65 33.76 -34.87
C GLN A 477 10.37 33.07 -36.01
N THR A 478 9.80 33.17 -37.22
CA THR A 478 10.38 32.58 -38.43
C THR A 478 11.53 33.48 -38.95
N PRO A 479 12.39 32.93 -39.86
CA PRO A 479 13.43 33.75 -40.53
C PRO A 479 12.89 34.99 -41.25
N GLN A 480 11.61 34.96 -41.65
CA GLN A 480 10.93 36.08 -42.29
C GLN A 480 10.30 37.06 -41.27
N GLN A 481 10.69 37.01 -40.00
CA GLN A 481 10.21 37.86 -38.88
C GLN A 481 8.70 37.73 -38.61
N LYS A 482 8.03 36.70 -39.09
CA LYS A 482 6.61 36.40 -38.74
C LYS A 482 6.52 35.53 -37.50
N ALA A 483 5.46 35.72 -36.73
CA ALA A 483 5.11 34.78 -35.66
C ALA A 483 4.35 33.59 -36.26
N ARG A 484 4.85 32.37 -35.96
CA ARG A 484 4.21 31.10 -36.38
C ARG A 484 3.91 30.27 -35.12
N MET A 485 2.63 29.98 -34.90
CA MET A 485 2.19 29.01 -33.90
C MET A 485 2.23 27.62 -34.56
N ILE A 486 2.94 26.68 -33.95
CA ILE A 486 3.05 25.30 -34.41
C ILE A 486 2.33 24.45 -33.33
N THR A 487 1.28 23.75 -33.75
CA THR A 487 0.45 22.93 -32.88
C THR A 487 0.58 21.45 -33.24
N LYS A 488 0.75 20.60 -32.29
CA LYS A 488 0.67 19.15 -32.45
C LYS A 488 -0.34 18.56 -31.46
N GLY A 489 -1.06 17.51 -31.89
CA GLY A 489 -2.09 16.90 -31.02
C GLY A 489 -2.77 15.68 -31.63
N ALA A 490 -3.73 15.14 -30.92
CA ALA A 490 -4.59 14.05 -31.39
C ALA A 490 -5.34 14.49 -32.67
N VAL A 491 -5.38 13.61 -33.66
CA VAL A 491 -5.97 13.94 -34.98
C VAL A 491 -7.39 14.45 -34.86
N GLU A 492 -8.22 13.80 -34.01
CA GLU A 492 -9.64 14.16 -33.77
C GLU A 492 -9.78 15.57 -33.19
N GLU A 493 -8.89 15.97 -32.29
CA GLU A 493 -8.91 17.28 -31.65
C GLU A 493 -8.31 18.37 -32.54
N MET A 494 -7.34 18.01 -33.38
CA MET A 494 -6.76 18.93 -34.34
C MET A 494 -7.73 19.26 -35.47
N LEU A 495 -8.54 18.31 -35.94
CA LEU A 495 -9.56 18.55 -36.94
C LEU A 495 -10.61 19.58 -36.50
N LYS A 496 -10.90 19.68 -35.19
CA LYS A 496 -11.85 20.68 -34.64
C LYS A 496 -11.33 22.11 -34.74
N VAL A 497 -10.02 22.33 -34.74
CA VAL A 497 -9.38 23.66 -34.73
C VAL A 497 -8.67 23.99 -36.06
N CYS A 498 -8.51 23.01 -36.97
CA CYS A 498 -8.00 23.22 -38.32
C CYS A 498 -9.13 23.65 -39.26
N ARG A 499 -8.92 24.73 -40.01
CA ARG A 499 -9.85 25.20 -41.03
C ARG A 499 -9.29 24.99 -42.43
N TYR A 500 -8.01 24.82 -42.53
CA TYR A 500 -7.28 24.68 -43.80
C TYR A 500 -6.39 23.44 -43.78
N VAL A 501 -6.03 22.98 -44.93
CA VAL A 501 -5.10 21.86 -45.16
C VAL A 501 -4.06 22.27 -46.22
N GLU A 502 -2.82 21.89 -46.03
CA GLU A 502 -1.76 22.12 -47.01
C GLU A 502 -1.54 20.86 -47.87
N VAL A 503 -1.82 20.98 -49.18
CA VAL A 503 -1.65 19.90 -50.15
C VAL A 503 -0.66 20.35 -51.21
N ASN A 504 0.48 19.64 -51.37
CA ASN A 504 1.53 19.97 -52.32
C ASN A 504 2.01 21.46 -52.23
N GLY A 505 2.13 21.99 -51.03
CA GLY A 505 2.55 23.38 -50.78
C GLY A 505 1.46 24.44 -51.04
N LYS A 506 0.22 24.05 -51.32
CA LYS A 506 -0.93 24.97 -51.46
C LYS A 506 -1.89 24.81 -50.27
N VAL A 507 -2.30 25.94 -49.70
CA VAL A 507 -3.27 25.99 -48.59
C VAL A 507 -4.69 25.99 -49.21
N GLU A 508 -5.48 24.98 -48.87
CA GLU A 508 -6.86 24.79 -49.34
C GLU A 508 -7.80 24.69 -48.13
N PRO A 509 -9.09 25.01 -48.27
CA PRO A 509 -10.05 24.82 -47.18
C PRO A 509 -10.21 23.32 -46.80
N LEU A 510 -10.30 23.01 -45.53
CA LEU A 510 -10.58 21.66 -45.07
C LEU A 510 -12.04 21.30 -45.35
N THR A 511 -12.25 20.39 -46.30
CA THR A 511 -13.59 19.91 -46.71
C THR A 511 -13.94 18.60 -46.00
N LYS A 512 -15.24 18.28 -45.92
CA LYS A 512 -15.68 16.98 -45.38
C LYS A 512 -15.08 15.76 -46.07
N GLN A 513 -14.80 15.88 -47.36
CA GLN A 513 -14.12 14.81 -48.15
C GLN A 513 -12.66 14.63 -47.68
N CYS A 514 -11.96 15.75 -47.40
CA CYS A 514 -10.62 15.69 -46.83
C CYS A 514 -10.64 15.10 -45.41
N GLU A 515 -11.61 15.45 -44.57
CA GLU A 515 -11.75 14.88 -43.23
C GLU A 515 -11.89 13.36 -43.27
N VAL A 516 -12.78 12.82 -44.12
CA VAL A 516 -12.97 11.37 -44.30
C VAL A 516 -11.69 10.70 -44.81
N ALA A 517 -10.95 11.32 -45.74
CA ALA A 517 -9.68 10.78 -46.23
C ALA A 517 -8.61 10.76 -45.10
N ILE A 518 -8.55 11.82 -44.33
CA ILE A 518 -7.66 11.95 -43.14
C ILE A 518 -7.95 10.85 -42.12
N GLU A 519 -9.23 10.66 -41.78
CA GLU A 519 -9.65 9.62 -40.84
C GLU A 519 -9.31 8.21 -41.36
N ALA A 520 -9.55 7.95 -42.61
CA ALA A 520 -9.21 6.67 -43.25
C ALA A 520 -7.69 6.39 -43.24
N LEU A 521 -6.88 7.40 -43.51
CA LEU A 521 -5.42 7.30 -43.45
C LEU A 521 -4.94 7.05 -42.03
N THR A 522 -5.48 7.80 -41.05
CA THR A 522 -5.17 7.66 -39.64
C THR A 522 -5.55 6.27 -39.15
N GLN A 523 -6.74 5.76 -39.47
CA GLN A 523 -7.18 4.42 -39.10
C GLN A 523 -6.28 3.33 -39.69
N ARG A 524 -5.78 3.50 -40.94
CA ARG A 524 -4.83 2.58 -41.53
C ARG A 524 -3.56 2.46 -40.72
N TYR A 525 -2.92 3.58 -40.36
CA TYR A 525 -1.70 3.59 -39.55
C TYR A 525 -1.96 3.05 -38.14
N ASN A 526 -3.09 3.39 -37.55
CA ASN A 526 -3.47 2.86 -36.22
C ASN A 526 -3.67 1.32 -36.23
N ARG A 527 -4.24 0.76 -37.31
CA ARG A 527 -4.36 -0.72 -37.51
C ARG A 527 -2.99 -1.39 -37.67
N ASP A 528 -2.01 -0.68 -38.21
CA ASP A 528 -0.62 -1.15 -38.31
C ASP A 528 0.13 -1.03 -36.95
N GLY A 529 -0.54 -0.53 -35.88
CA GLY A 529 0.03 -0.38 -34.53
C GLY A 529 0.79 0.93 -34.32
N LEU A 530 0.67 1.88 -35.24
CA LEU A 530 1.34 3.17 -35.13
C LEU A 530 0.40 4.21 -34.49
N ARG A 531 0.91 4.95 -33.52
CA ARG A 531 0.21 6.11 -32.96
C ARG A 531 0.41 7.31 -33.84
N VAL A 532 -0.67 7.96 -34.25
CA VAL A 532 -0.65 9.10 -35.20
C VAL A 532 -0.89 10.40 -34.41
N VAL A 533 -0.01 11.38 -34.60
CA VAL A 533 -0.13 12.74 -34.09
C VAL A 533 -0.15 13.73 -35.22
N ALA A 534 -1.17 14.56 -35.31
CA ALA A 534 -1.30 15.59 -36.29
C ALA A 534 -0.41 16.80 -35.99
N VAL A 535 0.11 17.44 -37.02
CA VAL A 535 0.90 18.67 -36.95
C VAL A 535 0.24 19.73 -37.85
N ALA A 536 0.05 20.91 -37.27
CA ALA A 536 -0.53 22.05 -37.96
C ALA A 536 0.20 23.34 -37.56
N TYR A 537 0.01 24.38 -38.34
CA TYR A 537 0.54 25.69 -38.00
C TYR A 537 -0.44 26.81 -38.35
N ARG A 538 -0.21 28.01 -37.77
CA ARG A 538 -0.85 29.27 -38.13
C ARG A 538 0.16 30.39 -38.14
N GLU A 539 0.12 31.26 -39.18
CA GLU A 539 0.95 32.46 -39.24
C GLU A 539 0.14 33.68 -38.79
N PHE A 540 0.71 34.50 -37.92
CA PHE A 540 0.13 35.75 -37.48
C PHE A 540 0.72 36.92 -38.26
N LYS A 541 -0.13 37.80 -38.73
CA LYS A 541 0.28 39.01 -39.49
C LYS A 541 0.98 40.04 -38.57
N ASN A 542 0.53 40.14 -37.32
CA ASN A 542 1.10 41.02 -36.32
C ASN A 542 1.64 40.19 -35.15
N HIS A 543 2.72 40.65 -34.58
CA HIS A 543 3.28 40.05 -33.35
C HIS A 543 2.39 40.43 -32.16
N GLN A 544 2.03 39.46 -31.33
CA GLN A 544 1.30 39.64 -30.08
C GLN A 544 2.28 39.51 -28.90
N GLU A 545 2.01 40.18 -27.79
CA GLU A 545 2.84 40.06 -26.57
C GLU A 545 2.65 38.70 -25.90
N ASN A 546 1.42 38.14 -25.92
CA ASN A 546 1.07 36.86 -25.33
C ASN A 546 0.13 36.08 -26.26
N TYR A 547 0.28 34.77 -26.28
CA TYR A 547 -0.57 33.84 -27.01
C TYR A 547 -1.26 32.88 -26.03
N SER A 548 -2.49 32.49 -26.31
CA SER A 548 -3.32 31.70 -25.41
C SER A 548 -4.08 30.58 -26.15
N VAL A 549 -4.85 29.79 -25.43
CA VAL A 549 -5.71 28.73 -25.98
C VAL A 549 -6.68 29.24 -27.07
N VAL A 550 -7.13 30.49 -26.98
CA VAL A 550 -8.06 31.10 -27.97
C VAL A 550 -7.39 31.25 -29.35
N ASP A 551 -6.08 31.40 -29.39
CA ASP A 551 -5.30 31.56 -30.62
C ASP A 551 -5.11 30.21 -31.35
N GLU A 552 -5.35 29.08 -30.69
CA GLU A 552 -5.37 27.73 -31.30
C GLU A 552 -6.63 27.52 -32.19
N SER A 553 -6.84 28.37 -33.15
CA SER A 553 -7.97 28.33 -34.08
C SER A 553 -7.52 28.65 -35.51
N ASP A 554 -8.32 28.30 -36.51
CA ASP A 554 -8.01 28.51 -37.93
C ASP A 554 -6.62 27.97 -38.34
N LEU A 555 -6.22 26.82 -37.81
CA LEU A 555 -4.93 26.20 -38.10
C LEU A 555 -4.93 25.57 -39.53
N ILE A 556 -3.73 25.46 -40.09
CA ILE A 556 -3.44 24.77 -41.37
C ILE A 556 -2.84 23.41 -41.04
N LEU A 557 -3.56 22.34 -41.32
CA LEU A 557 -3.06 20.96 -41.17
C LEU A 557 -2.01 20.66 -42.22
N ILE A 558 -0.81 20.23 -41.84
CA ILE A 558 0.29 19.93 -42.79
C ILE A 558 0.59 18.45 -42.92
N GLY A 559 0.24 17.64 -41.92
CA GLY A 559 0.49 16.22 -42.00
C GLY A 559 0.56 15.59 -40.58
N TYR A 560 1.26 14.45 -40.54
CA TYR A 560 1.30 13.60 -39.35
C TYR A 560 2.71 13.10 -39.06
N ILE A 561 2.96 12.89 -37.77
CA ILE A 561 4.09 12.09 -37.29
C ILE A 561 3.53 10.80 -36.69
N THR A 562 4.14 9.67 -37.01
CA THR A 562 3.69 8.38 -36.54
C THR A 562 4.74 7.76 -35.61
N PHE A 563 4.28 7.16 -34.54
CA PHE A 563 5.13 6.60 -33.51
C PHE A 563 4.86 5.11 -33.36
N LEU A 564 5.93 4.36 -33.15
CA LEU A 564 5.89 2.97 -32.73
C LEU A 564 6.16 2.88 -31.23
N ASP A 565 5.25 2.21 -30.51
CA ASP A 565 5.33 1.93 -29.09
C ASP A 565 5.44 0.39 -28.91
N PRO A 566 6.66 -0.19 -29.02
CA PRO A 566 6.83 -1.63 -29.03
C PRO A 566 6.57 -2.23 -27.64
N PRO A 567 5.96 -3.43 -27.56
CA PRO A 567 5.80 -4.12 -26.29
C PRO A 567 7.16 -4.49 -25.68
N LYS A 568 7.21 -4.60 -24.36
CA LYS A 568 8.39 -5.11 -23.64
C LYS A 568 8.55 -6.60 -23.96
N GLU A 569 9.77 -7.06 -24.18
CA GLU A 569 10.07 -8.47 -24.42
C GLU A 569 9.56 -9.37 -23.29
N SER A 570 9.68 -8.91 -22.04
CA SER A 570 9.22 -9.64 -20.85
C SER A 570 7.70 -9.60 -20.61
N ALA A 571 6.95 -8.74 -21.32
CA ALA A 571 5.52 -8.56 -21.06
C ALA A 571 4.71 -9.81 -21.38
N LYS A 572 5.04 -10.52 -22.46
CA LYS A 572 4.36 -11.75 -22.88
C LYS A 572 4.52 -12.85 -21.82
N GLU A 573 5.74 -13.09 -21.35
CA GLU A 573 6.05 -14.11 -20.35
C GLU A 573 5.37 -13.77 -19.01
N ALA A 574 5.42 -12.50 -18.61
CA ALA A 574 4.80 -12.04 -17.38
C ALA A 574 3.28 -12.18 -17.38
N VAL A 575 2.61 -11.85 -18.49
CA VAL A 575 1.15 -12.02 -18.64
C VAL A 575 0.78 -13.49 -18.58
N GLN A 576 1.53 -14.37 -19.25
CA GLN A 576 1.30 -15.82 -19.20
C GLN A 576 1.49 -16.38 -17.77
N SER A 577 2.54 -15.93 -17.08
CA SER A 577 2.79 -16.35 -15.69
C SER A 577 1.71 -15.86 -14.74
N LEU A 578 1.27 -14.61 -14.84
CA LEU A 578 0.15 -14.08 -14.05
C LEU A 578 -1.13 -14.89 -14.28
N HIS A 579 -1.41 -15.23 -15.54
CA HIS A 579 -2.59 -16.03 -15.89
C HIS A 579 -2.49 -17.46 -15.32
N ALA A 580 -1.32 -18.10 -15.39
CA ALA A 580 -1.06 -19.41 -14.78
C ALA A 580 -1.29 -19.39 -13.26
N HIS A 581 -1.02 -18.23 -12.61
CA HIS A 581 -1.28 -18.01 -11.19
C HIS A 581 -2.70 -17.49 -10.90
N GLY A 582 -3.63 -17.54 -11.88
CA GLY A 582 -5.03 -17.16 -11.70
C GLY A 582 -5.27 -15.65 -11.54
N VAL A 583 -4.40 -14.81 -12.12
CA VAL A 583 -4.59 -13.36 -12.19
C VAL A 583 -5.00 -12.99 -13.61
N THR A 584 -6.19 -12.45 -13.78
CA THR A 584 -6.69 -11.97 -15.06
C THR A 584 -6.18 -10.55 -15.32
N VAL A 585 -5.48 -10.35 -16.44
CA VAL A 585 -4.99 -9.02 -16.84
C VAL A 585 -6.04 -8.31 -17.69
N LYS A 586 -6.39 -7.08 -17.31
CA LYS A 586 -7.28 -6.19 -18.06
C LYS A 586 -6.52 -4.90 -18.41
N VAL A 587 -6.61 -4.47 -19.67
CA VAL A 587 -5.90 -3.29 -20.16
C VAL A 587 -6.85 -2.10 -20.22
N LEU A 588 -6.51 -1.03 -19.51
CA LEU A 588 -7.30 0.20 -19.38
C LEU A 588 -6.47 1.38 -19.88
N THR A 589 -6.72 1.86 -21.09
CA THR A 589 -5.90 2.90 -21.70
C THR A 589 -6.70 4.05 -22.30
N GLY A 590 -6.10 5.25 -22.31
CA GLY A 590 -6.60 6.40 -23.09
C GLY A 590 -6.33 6.32 -24.58
N ASP A 591 -5.50 5.35 -25.03
CA ASP A 591 -5.10 5.20 -26.43
C ASP A 591 -6.21 4.66 -27.34
N ASN A 592 -5.92 4.70 -28.65
CA ASN A 592 -6.82 4.19 -29.67
C ASN A 592 -6.97 2.66 -29.60
N GLU A 593 -8.17 2.16 -29.90
CA GLU A 593 -8.53 0.75 -29.86
C GLU A 593 -7.67 -0.14 -30.75
N PHE A 594 -7.32 0.30 -31.95
CA PHE A 594 -6.55 -0.51 -32.91
C PHE A 594 -5.11 -0.70 -32.45
N VAL A 595 -4.46 0.37 -31.99
CA VAL A 595 -3.09 0.31 -31.43
C VAL A 595 -3.07 -0.59 -30.20
N THR A 596 -4.06 -0.45 -29.32
CA THR A 596 -4.17 -1.26 -28.10
C THR A 596 -4.36 -2.75 -28.42
N GLN A 597 -5.26 -3.08 -29.36
CA GLN A 597 -5.46 -4.46 -29.80
C GLN A 597 -4.17 -5.08 -30.38
N LYS A 598 -3.43 -4.31 -31.19
CA LYS A 598 -2.16 -4.79 -31.78
C LYS A 598 -1.17 -5.16 -30.71
N VAL A 599 -0.92 -4.27 -29.74
CA VAL A 599 -0.02 -4.52 -28.60
C VAL A 599 -0.51 -5.71 -27.78
N CYS A 600 -1.81 -5.79 -27.47
CA CYS A 600 -2.38 -6.91 -26.71
C CYS A 600 -2.17 -8.26 -27.40
N ARG A 601 -2.33 -8.34 -28.72
CA ARG A 601 -2.07 -9.56 -29.51
C ARG A 601 -0.60 -9.98 -29.46
N GLU A 602 0.32 -9.05 -29.54
CA GLU A 602 1.76 -9.31 -29.47
C GLU A 602 2.19 -9.89 -28.13
N ILE A 603 1.54 -9.49 -27.04
CA ILE A 603 1.80 -10.02 -25.68
C ILE A 603 0.90 -11.22 -25.31
N SER A 604 0.20 -11.82 -26.27
CA SER A 604 -0.66 -13.00 -26.09
C SER A 604 -1.95 -12.74 -25.28
N LEU A 605 -2.41 -11.50 -25.19
CA LEU A 605 -3.76 -11.15 -24.75
C LEU A 605 -4.70 -11.12 -25.97
N ASN A 606 -5.14 -12.31 -26.41
CA ASN A 606 -5.93 -12.49 -27.63
C ASN A 606 -7.42 -12.25 -27.38
N TYR A 607 -7.79 -11.00 -27.08
CA TYR A 607 -9.18 -10.58 -26.96
C TYR A 607 -9.58 -9.71 -28.14
N ASP A 608 -10.65 -10.11 -28.86
CA ASP A 608 -11.09 -9.38 -30.05
C ASP A 608 -12.04 -8.22 -29.73
N GLN A 609 -12.65 -8.22 -28.56
CA GLN A 609 -13.62 -7.21 -28.17
C GLN A 609 -12.98 -6.11 -27.31
N VAL A 610 -13.21 -4.86 -27.72
CA VAL A 610 -12.77 -3.66 -27.01
C VAL A 610 -13.99 -2.84 -26.60
N LEU A 611 -14.03 -2.40 -25.35
CA LEU A 611 -15.05 -1.46 -24.86
C LEU A 611 -14.48 -0.03 -24.89
N LEU A 612 -15.20 0.87 -25.56
CA LEU A 612 -14.75 2.26 -25.72
C LEU A 612 -15.30 3.16 -24.58
N GLY A 613 -14.54 4.17 -24.21
CA GLY A 613 -14.93 5.15 -23.18
C GLY A 613 -16.27 5.82 -23.47
N GLY A 614 -16.53 6.25 -24.71
CA GLY A 614 -17.81 6.84 -25.09
C GLY A 614 -19.02 5.90 -24.92
N VAL A 615 -18.83 4.58 -25.01
CA VAL A 615 -19.89 3.60 -24.69
C VAL A 615 -20.07 3.51 -23.18
N ILE A 616 -18.96 3.52 -22.40
CA ILE A 616 -18.99 3.45 -20.91
C ILE A 616 -19.78 4.62 -20.32
N GLU A 617 -19.72 5.81 -20.91
CA GLU A 617 -20.50 6.98 -20.48
C GLU A 617 -22.02 6.73 -20.56
N THR A 618 -22.47 5.97 -21.54
CA THR A 618 -23.90 5.68 -21.76
C THR A 618 -24.42 4.52 -20.90
N LEU A 619 -23.53 3.69 -20.35
CA LEU A 619 -23.90 2.53 -19.54
C LEU A 619 -24.26 2.92 -18.09
N THR A 620 -25.36 2.33 -17.59
CA THR A 620 -25.67 2.34 -16.15
C THR A 620 -24.67 1.45 -15.41
N ASP A 621 -24.51 1.67 -14.09
CA ASP A 621 -23.60 0.86 -13.27
C ASP A 621 -23.91 -0.62 -13.30
N GLN A 622 -25.18 -1.02 -13.39
CA GLN A 622 -25.59 -2.43 -13.54
C GLN A 622 -25.18 -3.03 -14.89
N GLN A 623 -25.23 -2.24 -15.96
CA GLN A 623 -24.80 -2.68 -17.28
C GLN A 623 -23.27 -2.74 -17.35
N LEU A 624 -22.60 -1.73 -16.79
CA LEU A 624 -21.15 -1.71 -16.69
C LEU A 624 -20.63 -2.87 -15.84
N LYS A 625 -21.29 -3.20 -14.74
CA LYS A 625 -20.99 -4.36 -13.88
C LYS A 625 -20.93 -5.68 -14.65
N ARG A 626 -21.80 -5.87 -15.67
CA ARG A 626 -21.77 -7.04 -16.56
C ARG A 626 -20.69 -6.93 -17.61
N ALA A 627 -20.53 -5.72 -18.20
CA ALA A 627 -19.57 -5.48 -19.24
C ALA A 627 -18.12 -5.68 -18.78
N VAL A 628 -17.77 -5.26 -17.55
CA VAL A 628 -16.41 -5.44 -17.02
C VAL A 628 -15.98 -6.90 -16.85
N GLU A 629 -16.92 -7.85 -16.78
CA GLU A 629 -16.62 -9.29 -16.81
C GLU A 629 -16.29 -9.79 -18.20
N GLN A 630 -17.02 -9.30 -19.20
CA GLN A 630 -16.92 -9.78 -20.58
C GLN A 630 -15.73 -9.20 -21.34
N TYR A 631 -15.40 -7.93 -21.07
CA TYR A 631 -14.32 -7.21 -21.77
C TYR A 631 -13.03 -7.25 -20.97
N HIS A 632 -11.91 -7.38 -21.68
CA HIS A 632 -10.56 -7.35 -21.12
C HIS A 632 -9.73 -6.16 -21.61
N ILE A 633 -10.15 -5.52 -22.70
CA ILE A 633 -9.51 -4.36 -23.30
C ILE A 633 -10.49 -3.20 -23.30
N PHE A 634 -10.07 -2.09 -22.72
CA PHE A 634 -10.83 -0.85 -22.61
C PHE A 634 -9.97 0.28 -23.19
N ALA A 635 -10.47 0.99 -24.19
CA ALA A 635 -9.74 2.00 -24.94
C ALA A 635 -10.44 3.36 -24.98
N LYS A 636 -9.70 4.43 -25.28
CA LYS A 636 -10.19 5.83 -25.26
C LYS A 636 -10.83 6.22 -23.93
N LEU A 637 -10.22 5.78 -22.82
CA LEU A 637 -10.72 6.04 -21.48
C LEU A 637 -10.28 7.41 -20.97
N SER A 638 -11.20 8.07 -20.25
CA SER A 638 -10.87 9.16 -19.34
C SER A 638 -10.48 8.60 -17.94
N PRO A 639 -9.86 9.41 -17.05
CA PRO A 639 -9.55 8.99 -15.68
C PRO A 639 -10.77 8.47 -14.91
N VAL A 640 -11.92 9.12 -15.06
CA VAL A 640 -13.19 8.73 -14.43
C VAL A 640 -13.67 7.35 -14.91
N HIS A 641 -13.47 7.03 -16.20
CA HIS A 641 -13.83 5.72 -16.72
C HIS A 641 -12.97 4.61 -16.10
N LYS A 642 -11.66 4.85 -15.91
CA LYS A 642 -10.75 3.90 -15.25
C LYS A 642 -11.21 3.59 -13.82
N GLU A 643 -11.53 4.63 -13.05
CA GLU A 643 -12.05 4.51 -11.68
C GLU A 643 -13.36 3.70 -11.64
N ARG A 644 -14.37 4.06 -12.47
CA ARG A 644 -15.66 3.35 -12.54
C ARG A 644 -15.50 1.86 -12.87
N ILE A 645 -14.60 1.50 -13.80
CA ILE A 645 -14.32 0.10 -14.16
C ILE A 645 -13.79 -0.66 -12.94
N VAL A 646 -12.82 -0.10 -12.22
CA VAL A 646 -12.23 -0.67 -11.02
C VAL A 646 -13.29 -0.90 -9.94
N GLU A 647 -14.14 0.10 -9.69
CA GLU A 647 -15.23 0.00 -8.70
C GLU A 647 -16.23 -1.10 -9.05
N GLN A 648 -16.61 -1.25 -10.33
CA GLN A 648 -17.55 -2.30 -10.74
C GLN A 648 -16.93 -3.71 -10.66
N LEU A 649 -15.63 -3.87 -10.94
CA LEU A 649 -14.93 -5.14 -10.72
C LEU A 649 -14.91 -5.50 -9.22
N LYS A 650 -14.64 -4.54 -8.34
CA LYS A 650 -14.73 -4.75 -6.88
C LYS A 650 -16.15 -5.10 -6.43
N ALA A 651 -17.17 -4.43 -6.99
CA ALA A 651 -18.57 -4.72 -6.72
C ALA A 651 -18.99 -6.13 -7.17
N ASN A 652 -18.29 -6.73 -8.14
CA ASN A 652 -18.41 -8.13 -8.53
C ASN A 652 -17.73 -9.10 -7.56
N GLY A 653 -16.97 -8.60 -6.59
CA GLY A 653 -16.27 -9.39 -5.58
C GLY A 653 -14.85 -9.78 -5.98
N HIS A 654 -14.27 -9.17 -7.02
CA HIS A 654 -12.86 -9.32 -7.35
C HIS A 654 -11.97 -8.54 -6.37
N VAL A 655 -10.75 -9.02 -6.21
CA VAL A 655 -9.67 -8.27 -5.57
C VAL A 655 -8.82 -7.64 -6.67
N VAL A 656 -9.01 -6.34 -6.86
CA VAL A 656 -8.49 -5.63 -8.00
C VAL A 656 -7.20 -4.90 -7.67
N GLY A 657 -6.12 -5.23 -8.40
CA GLY A 657 -4.91 -4.42 -8.48
C GLY A 657 -4.99 -3.44 -9.64
N PHE A 658 -4.49 -2.22 -9.47
CA PHE A 658 -4.32 -1.28 -10.57
C PHE A 658 -2.87 -0.81 -10.63
N LEU A 659 -2.23 -1.01 -11.78
CA LEU A 659 -0.87 -0.56 -12.07
C LEU A 659 -0.93 0.62 -13.04
N GLY A 660 -0.42 1.77 -12.59
CA GLY A 660 -0.37 2.99 -13.39
C GLY A 660 0.77 3.91 -12.95
N ASP A 661 1.18 4.81 -13.84
CA ASP A 661 2.30 5.73 -13.64
C ASP A 661 1.99 7.20 -14.00
N GLY A 662 0.83 7.44 -14.61
CA GLY A 662 0.39 8.76 -15.04
C GLY A 662 -0.57 9.46 -14.08
N ILE A 663 -0.78 10.75 -14.32
CA ILE A 663 -1.79 11.57 -13.60
C ILE A 663 -3.19 10.94 -13.77
N ASN A 664 -3.48 10.42 -14.96
CA ASN A 664 -4.78 9.83 -15.32
C ASN A 664 -5.11 8.55 -14.55
N ASP A 665 -4.12 7.96 -13.89
CA ASP A 665 -4.25 6.70 -13.17
C ASP A 665 -4.48 6.88 -11.67
N ALA A 666 -4.16 8.04 -11.12
CA ALA A 666 -4.18 8.29 -9.68
C ALA A 666 -5.53 7.96 -9.01
N ALA A 667 -6.65 8.30 -9.64
CA ALA A 667 -7.99 7.98 -9.15
C ALA A 667 -8.24 6.47 -9.14
N ALA A 668 -7.90 5.77 -10.23
CA ALA A 668 -8.06 4.32 -10.34
C ALA A 668 -7.11 3.55 -9.40
N ILE A 669 -5.86 4.01 -9.23
CA ILE A 669 -4.91 3.49 -8.25
C ILE A 669 -5.51 3.55 -6.83
N ARG A 670 -6.11 4.68 -6.46
CA ARG A 670 -6.73 4.88 -5.14
C ARG A 670 -8.01 4.06 -4.95
N ALA A 671 -8.80 3.88 -6.02
CA ALA A 671 -10.04 3.11 -5.99
C ALA A 671 -9.81 1.60 -5.91
N ALA A 672 -8.66 1.10 -6.37
CA ALA A 672 -8.31 -0.33 -6.34
C ALA A 672 -8.16 -0.87 -4.91
N ASP A 673 -8.22 -2.20 -4.75
CA ASP A 673 -7.86 -2.86 -3.49
C ASP A 673 -6.36 -2.82 -3.24
N ILE A 674 -5.58 -2.71 -4.33
CA ILE A 674 -4.13 -2.56 -4.31
C ILE A 674 -3.74 -1.55 -5.39
N GLY A 675 -3.38 -0.36 -4.95
CA GLY A 675 -2.77 0.64 -5.82
C GLY A 675 -1.29 0.33 -6.04
N ILE A 676 -0.86 0.21 -7.29
CA ILE A 676 0.52 -0.12 -7.65
C ILE A 676 1.03 0.98 -8.58
N SER A 677 2.23 1.49 -8.31
CA SER A 677 2.91 2.43 -9.18
C SER A 677 4.38 2.04 -9.37
N VAL A 678 5.12 2.82 -10.11
CA VAL A 678 6.55 2.59 -10.37
C VAL A 678 7.37 3.76 -9.83
N ASP A 679 8.65 3.55 -9.60
CA ASP A 679 9.55 4.57 -9.06
C ASP A 679 9.67 5.80 -9.99
N THR A 680 9.61 5.58 -11.30
CA THR A 680 9.65 6.62 -12.33
C THR A 680 8.31 7.31 -12.61
N ALA A 681 7.25 6.95 -11.87
CA ALA A 681 5.92 7.54 -12.04
C ALA A 681 5.86 8.98 -11.53
N VAL A 682 4.84 9.72 -11.99
CA VAL A 682 4.54 11.05 -11.44
C VAL A 682 4.17 10.98 -9.96
N ASP A 683 4.46 12.02 -9.22
CA ASP A 683 4.33 12.02 -7.75
C ASP A 683 2.94 11.67 -7.25
N ILE A 684 1.90 12.18 -7.91
CA ILE A 684 0.52 11.87 -7.53
C ILE A 684 0.17 10.39 -7.69
N ALA A 685 0.73 9.71 -8.69
CA ALA A 685 0.55 8.26 -8.87
C ALA A 685 1.29 7.49 -7.78
N LYS A 686 2.56 7.87 -7.47
CA LYS A 686 3.33 7.29 -6.36
C LYS A 686 2.64 7.50 -5.01
N GLU A 687 2.09 8.70 -4.76
CA GLU A 687 1.40 8.99 -3.49
C GLU A 687 0.09 8.21 -3.34
N SER A 688 -0.63 8.01 -4.42
CA SER A 688 -1.88 7.24 -4.45
C SER A 688 -1.65 5.73 -4.27
N ALA A 689 -0.44 5.22 -4.54
CA ALA A 689 -0.13 3.81 -4.54
C ALA A 689 0.17 3.24 -3.16
N ASP A 690 -0.19 1.98 -2.95
CA ASP A 690 0.15 1.16 -1.78
C ASP A 690 1.51 0.47 -1.95
N LEU A 691 1.87 0.14 -3.20
CA LEU A 691 3.10 -0.54 -3.58
C LEU A 691 3.83 0.23 -4.69
N ILE A 692 5.16 0.29 -4.61
CA ILE A 692 6.01 0.89 -5.64
C ILE A 692 6.94 -0.18 -6.20
N LEU A 693 6.94 -0.36 -7.52
CA LEU A 693 7.89 -1.21 -8.22
C LEU A 693 9.15 -0.39 -8.54
N LEU A 694 10.31 -0.81 -8.07
CA LEU A 694 11.60 -0.17 -8.39
C LEU A 694 12.07 -0.43 -9.82
N GLU A 695 11.48 -1.39 -10.48
CA GLU A 695 11.66 -1.67 -11.90
C GLU A 695 10.28 -1.75 -12.56
N LYS A 696 10.09 -1.00 -13.62
CA LYS A 696 8.84 -0.95 -14.39
C LYS A 696 8.65 -2.24 -15.21
N SER A 697 8.42 -3.36 -14.51
CA SER A 697 8.32 -4.71 -15.07
C SER A 697 7.19 -5.52 -14.45
N LEU A 698 6.35 -6.10 -15.30
CA LEU A 698 5.31 -7.05 -14.88
C LEU A 698 5.88 -8.34 -14.26
N MET A 699 7.13 -8.72 -14.61
CA MET A 699 7.81 -9.86 -13.97
C MET A 699 8.13 -9.56 -12.50
N VAL A 700 8.45 -8.31 -12.16
CA VAL A 700 8.65 -7.87 -10.78
C VAL A 700 7.33 -7.94 -10.00
N LEU A 701 6.25 -7.50 -10.64
CA LEU A 701 4.90 -7.58 -10.07
C LEU A 701 4.49 -9.03 -9.83
N GLU A 702 4.68 -9.93 -10.77
CA GLU A 702 4.38 -11.37 -10.64
C GLU A 702 5.13 -11.99 -9.46
N LYS A 703 6.44 -11.76 -9.36
CA LYS A 703 7.25 -12.21 -8.21
C LYS A 703 6.72 -11.63 -6.89
N GLY A 704 6.25 -10.41 -6.92
CA GLY A 704 5.61 -9.75 -5.79
C GLY A 704 4.28 -10.41 -5.39
N VAL A 705 3.43 -10.78 -6.33
CA VAL A 705 2.18 -11.50 -6.07
C VAL A 705 2.46 -12.85 -5.39
N ILE A 706 3.44 -13.60 -5.90
CA ILE A 706 3.85 -14.89 -5.31
C ILE A 706 4.31 -14.71 -3.86
N GLU A 707 5.14 -13.69 -3.59
CA GLU A 707 5.64 -13.43 -2.24
C GLU A 707 4.53 -12.93 -1.30
N GLY A 708 3.59 -12.14 -1.81
CA GLY A 708 2.38 -11.75 -1.09
C GLY A 708 1.55 -12.97 -0.68
N ARG A 709 1.38 -13.95 -1.57
CA ARG A 709 0.70 -15.23 -1.28
C ARG A 709 1.42 -16.05 -0.22
N ARG A 710 2.76 -16.14 -0.27
CA ARG A 710 3.56 -16.80 0.76
C ARG A 710 3.35 -16.16 2.12
N THR A 711 3.41 -14.83 2.17
CA THR A 711 3.19 -14.07 3.40
C THR A 711 1.80 -14.32 3.98
N PHE A 712 0.77 -14.27 3.14
CA PHE A 712 -0.61 -14.52 3.53
C PHE A 712 -0.82 -15.97 4.00
N ALA A 713 -0.28 -16.96 3.29
CA ALA A 713 -0.38 -18.37 3.67
C ALA A 713 0.27 -18.63 5.04
N ASN A 714 1.44 -18.06 5.33
CA ASN A 714 2.10 -18.21 6.63
C ASN A 714 1.28 -17.57 7.76
N MET A 715 0.62 -16.46 7.51
CA MET A 715 -0.28 -15.85 8.46
C MET A 715 -1.51 -16.73 8.74
N LEU A 716 -2.13 -17.33 7.71
CA LEU A 716 -3.25 -18.25 7.87
C LEU A 716 -2.85 -19.53 8.64
N LYS A 717 -1.65 -20.06 8.38
CA LYS A 717 -1.11 -21.20 9.16
C LYS A 717 -1.11 -20.88 10.64
N TYR A 718 -0.54 -19.74 11.06
CA TYR A 718 -0.50 -19.34 12.45
C TYR A 718 -1.91 -19.27 13.06
N ILE A 719 -2.83 -18.62 12.39
CA ILE A 719 -4.21 -18.44 12.88
C ILE A 719 -4.91 -19.79 13.08
N LYS A 720 -4.80 -20.71 12.10
CA LYS A 720 -5.39 -22.04 12.19
C LYS A 720 -4.75 -22.88 13.30
N MET A 721 -3.44 -22.80 13.45
CA MET A 721 -2.69 -23.50 14.49
C MET A 721 -3.12 -23.05 15.88
N THR A 722 -3.07 -21.75 16.14
CA THR A 722 -3.41 -21.19 17.45
C THR A 722 -4.87 -21.44 17.81
N ALA A 723 -5.81 -21.22 16.87
CA ALA A 723 -7.22 -21.44 17.12
C ALA A 723 -7.53 -22.92 17.45
N SER A 724 -6.98 -23.87 16.69
CA SER A 724 -7.24 -25.30 16.89
C SER A 724 -6.58 -25.83 18.16
N SER A 725 -5.36 -25.39 18.47
CA SER A 725 -4.62 -25.83 19.65
C SER A 725 -5.26 -25.33 20.94
N ASN A 726 -5.58 -24.06 21.03
CA ASN A 726 -6.23 -23.47 22.21
C ASN A 726 -7.60 -24.12 22.47
N PHE A 727 -8.37 -24.36 21.41
CA PHE A 727 -9.65 -25.07 21.54
C PHE A 727 -9.47 -26.48 22.10
N GLY A 728 -8.53 -27.27 21.57
CA GLY A 728 -8.26 -28.62 22.02
C GLY A 728 -7.83 -28.71 23.48
N ASN A 729 -6.94 -27.83 23.90
CA ASN A 729 -6.47 -27.79 25.28
C ASN A 729 -7.61 -27.52 26.27
N VAL A 730 -8.44 -26.53 26.00
CA VAL A 730 -9.54 -26.19 26.90
C VAL A 730 -10.60 -27.28 26.92
N PHE A 731 -10.88 -27.90 25.78
CA PHE A 731 -11.85 -28.98 25.69
C PHE A 731 -11.38 -30.22 26.50
N SER A 732 -10.10 -30.60 26.44
CA SER A 732 -9.55 -31.69 27.26
C SER A 732 -9.60 -31.38 28.76
N VAL A 733 -9.24 -30.17 29.15
CA VAL A 733 -9.28 -29.72 30.54
C VAL A 733 -10.71 -29.72 31.07
N LEU A 734 -11.68 -29.28 30.29
CA LEU A 734 -13.10 -29.27 30.67
C LEU A 734 -13.61 -30.68 30.98
N ILE A 735 -13.35 -31.63 30.07
CA ILE A 735 -13.76 -33.05 30.28
C ILE A 735 -13.07 -33.61 31.53
N ALA A 736 -11.75 -33.43 31.64
CA ALA A 736 -10.99 -33.92 32.78
C ALA A 736 -11.50 -33.34 34.11
N SER A 737 -11.83 -32.07 34.15
CA SER A 737 -12.35 -31.41 35.36
C SER A 737 -13.66 -31.98 35.87
N ALA A 738 -14.47 -32.61 35.01
CA ALA A 738 -15.75 -33.21 35.34
C ALA A 738 -15.57 -34.60 36.04
N PHE A 739 -14.47 -35.32 35.78
CA PHE A 739 -14.31 -36.72 36.19
C PHE A 739 -13.17 -36.93 37.22
N ILE A 740 -12.16 -36.03 37.21
CA ILE A 740 -10.98 -36.16 38.08
C ILE A 740 -11.19 -35.41 39.40
N PRO A 741 -10.83 -36.00 40.60
CA PRO A 741 -11.11 -35.42 41.89
C PRO A 741 -10.20 -34.20 42.26
N PHE A 742 -9.15 -33.95 41.46
CA PHE A 742 -8.21 -32.85 41.59
C PHE A 742 -8.12 -32.06 40.26
N LEU A 743 -7.43 -30.92 40.23
CA LEU A 743 -7.24 -30.17 38.98
C LEU A 743 -6.35 -30.95 38.03
N PRO A 744 -6.77 -31.14 36.74
CA PRO A 744 -5.97 -31.88 35.76
C PRO A 744 -4.66 -31.17 35.40
N MET A 745 -4.60 -29.86 35.62
CA MET A 745 -3.40 -29.03 35.53
C MET A 745 -3.53 -27.84 36.49
N LEU A 746 -2.42 -27.34 37.00
CA LEU A 746 -2.41 -26.07 37.73
C LEU A 746 -2.48 -24.88 36.73
N PRO A 747 -2.97 -23.72 37.20
CA PRO A 747 -2.97 -22.48 36.44
C PRO A 747 -1.62 -22.16 35.79
N ILE A 748 -0.54 -22.32 36.54
CA ILE A 748 0.84 -22.08 36.08
C ILE A 748 1.27 -22.98 34.96
N HIS A 749 0.85 -24.26 34.96
CA HIS A 749 1.19 -25.20 33.91
C HIS A 749 0.56 -24.79 32.57
N LEU A 750 -0.70 -24.35 32.59
CA LEU A 750 -1.40 -23.84 31.41
C LEU A 750 -0.71 -22.61 30.82
N LEU A 751 -0.31 -21.68 31.71
CA LEU A 751 0.33 -20.43 31.27
C LEU A 751 1.71 -20.69 30.66
N ILE A 752 2.53 -21.52 31.29
CA ILE A 752 3.87 -21.89 30.76
C ILE A 752 3.73 -22.65 29.43
N GLN A 753 2.79 -23.58 29.35
CA GLN A 753 2.53 -24.35 28.13
C GLN A 753 2.15 -23.42 26.97
N ASN A 754 1.25 -22.47 27.20
CA ASN A 754 0.83 -21.50 26.19
C ASN A 754 1.98 -20.56 25.78
N LEU A 755 2.76 -20.05 26.76
CA LEU A 755 3.93 -19.22 26.46
C LEU A 755 4.96 -19.95 25.59
N LEU A 756 5.32 -21.19 25.93
CA LEU A 756 6.28 -22.00 25.18
C LEU A 756 5.74 -22.31 23.77
N TYR A 757 4.45 -22.57 23.67
CA TYR A 757 3.80 -22.80 22.39
C TYR A 757 3.84 -21.53 21.52
N ASP A 758 3.50 -20.37 22.06
CA ASP A 758 3.55 -19.09 21.35
C ASP A 758 4.97 -18.75 20.88
N VAL A 759 5.97 -18.98 21.74
CA VAL A 759 7.40 -18.85 21.37
C VAL A 759 7.76 -19.77 20.19
N SER A 760 7.24 -21.00 20.14
CA SER A 760 7.47 -21.92 19.02
C SER A 760 6.97 -21.39 17.68
N GLN A 761 5.99 -20.52 17.69
CA GLN A 761 5.32 -19.98 16.50
C GLN A 761 5.92 -18.65 15.99
N ILE A 762 6.78 -17.98 16.76
CA ILE A 762 7.42 -16.71 16.36
C ILE A 762 8.15 -16.80 15.00
N VAL A 763 8.60 -18.01 14.65
CA VAL A 763 9.35 -18.27 13.43
C VAL A 763 8.51 -18.74 12.23
N ILE A 764 7.17 -18.87 12.39
CA ILE A 764 6.24 -19.22 11.30
C ILE A 764 6.35 -18.28 10.09
N PRO A 765 6.57 -16.95 10.24
CA PRO A 765 6.79 -16.07 9.09
C PRO A 765 7.92 -16.51 8.15
N PHE A 766 8.84 -17.35 8.59
CA PHE A 766 9.96 -17.88 7.77
C PHE A 766 9.67 -19.26 7.16
N ASP A 767 8.49 -19.83 7.44
CA ASP A 767 8.19 -21.18 6.99
C ASP A 767 8.00 -21.26 5.47
N ASN A 768 8.32 -22.42 4.92
CA ASN A 768 8.09 -22.74 3.51
C ASN A 768 6.60 -22.90 3.23
N VAL A 769 6.16 -22.44 2.06
CA VAL A 769 4.78 -22.56 1.60
C VAL A 769 4.74 -23.50 0.40
N ASP A 770 3.77 -24.42 0.41
CA ASP A 770 3.57 -25.38 -0.67
C ASP A 770 3.12 -24.67 -1.94
N GLU A 771 3.57 -25.14 -3.11
CA GLU A 771 3.29 -24.50 -4.41
C GLU A 771 1.79 -24.43 -4.73
N GLU A 772 1.00 -25.39 -4.28
CA GLU A 772 -0.45 -25.42 -4.46
C GLU A 772 -1.15 -24.21 -3.84
N LEU A 773 -0.65 -23.71 -2.69
CA LEU A 773 -1.19 -22.53 -2.01
C LEU A 773 -0.77 -21.22 -2.68
N ILE A 774 0.32 -21.25 -3.46
CA ILE A 774 0.83 -20.09 -4.20
C ILE A 774 0.17 -19.97 -5.57
N ALA A 775 -0.23 -21.11 -6.15
CA ALA A 775 -0.76 -21.18 -7.52
C ALA A 775 -2.06 -20.40 -7.75
N LYS A 776 -2.88 -20.18 -6.71
CA LYS A 776 -4.19 -19.52 -6.82
C LYS A 776 -4.34 -18.39 -5.80
N PRO A 777 -5.13 -17.33 -6.12
CA PRO A 777 -5.46 -16.30 -5.17
C PRO A 777 -6.15 -16.88 -3.92
N GLN A 778 -5.66 -16.47 -2.74
CA GLN A 778 -6.21 -16.91 -1.46
C GLN A 778 -7.07 -15.79 -0.88
N ARG A 779 -8.33 -16.10 -0.51
CA ARG A 779 -9.23 -15.12 0.10
C ARG A 779 -9.41 -15.40 1.59
N TRP A 780 -9.60 -14.35 2.37
CA TRP A 780 -9.88 -14.45 3.79
C TRP A 780 -11.30 -14.99 4.04
N GLN A 781 -11.40 -16.14 4.70
CA GLN A 781 -12.68 -16.77 5.07
C GLN A 781 -12.70 -17.10 6.58
N PRO A 782 -13.21 -16.20 7.44
CA PRO A 782 -13.23 -16.40 8.89
C PRO A 782 -14.01 -17.67 9.32
N GLU A 783 -15.04 -18.05 8.56
CA GLU A 783 -15.86 -19.22 8.81
C GLU A 783 -15.08 -20.53 8.68
N GLU A 784 -14.04 -20.54 7.83
CA GLU A 784 -13.14 -21.68 7.65
C GLU A 784 -12.28 -21.89 8.90
N VAL A 785 -11.81 -20.83 9.52
CA VAL A 785 -11.01 -20.93 10.77
C VAL A 785 -11.84 -21.57 11.88
N GLY A 786 -13.12 -21.17 12.01
CA GLY A 786 -14.03 -21.77 12.99
C GLY A 786 -14.27 -23.28 12.73
N ARG A 787 -14.48 -23.65 11.47
CA ARG A 787 -14.64 -25.06 11.08
C ARG A 787 -13.38 -25.86 11.35
N PHE A 788 -12.21 -25.31 11.01
CA PHE A 788 -10.90 -25.90 11.25
C PHE A 788 -10.66 -26.16 12.74
N MET A 789 -10.97 -25.17 13.58
CA MET A 789 -10.87 -25.25 15.04
C MET A 789 -11.72 -26.42 15.62
N VAL A 790 -12.98 -26.54 15.16
CA VAL A 790 -13.89 -27.59 15.66
C VAL A 790 -13.47 -28.98 15.18
N VAL A 791 -12.84 -29.13 14.02
CA VAL A 791 -12.42 -30.44 13.50
C VAL A 791 -11.07 -30.87 14.07
N PHE A 792 -10.08 -29.98 14.11
CA PHE A 792 -8.69 -30.34 14.51
C PHE A 792 -8.47 -30.21 16.02
N GLY A 793 -9.17 -29.31 16.70
CA GLY A 793 -9.03 -29.14 18.14
C GLY A 793 -9.30 -30.43 18.96
N PRO A 794 -10.42 -31.11 18.78
CA PRO A 794 -10.72 -32.34 19.52
C PRO A 794 -9.74 -33.49 19.31
N ILE A 795 -8.93 -33.47 18.24
CA ILE A 795 -7.93 -34.54 18.03
C ILE A 795 -6.91 -34.57 19.16
N SER A 796 -6.36 -33.39 19.53
CA SER A 796 -5.43 -33.31 20.67
C SER A 796 -6.09 -33.74 21.96
N SER A 797 -7.37 -33.39 22.16
CA SER A 797 -8.13 -33.77 23.36
C SER A 797 -8.29 -35.28 23.51
N ILE A 798 -8.44 -36.02 22.43
CA ILE A 798 -8.47 -37.50 22.45
C ILE A 798 -7.17 -38.07 23.04
N PHE A 799 -6.04 -37.54 22.61
CA PHE A 799 -4.73 -37.97 23.11
C PHE A 799 -4.43 -37.50 24.54
N ASP A 800 -5.00 -36.37 24.93
CA ASP A 800 -5.02 -35.94 26.31
C ASP A 800 -5.81 -36.92 27.18
N MET A 801 -7.01 -37.38 26.73
CA MET A 801 -7.80 -38.39 27.42
C MET A 801 -7.03 -39.73 27.52
N ILE A 802 -6.36 -40.15 26.47
CA ILE A 802 -5.49 -41.35 26.50
C ILE A 802 -4.39 -41.16 27.55
N THR A 803 -3.78 -40.00 27.62
CA THR A 803 -2.75 -39.68 28.63
C THR A 803 -3.33 -39.69 30.03
N PHE A 804 -4.54 -39.16 30.24
CA PHE A 804 -5.22 -39.22 31.52
C PHE A 804 -5.48 -40.68 31.95
N GLY A 805 -5.96 -41.52 31.01
CA GLY A 805 -6.16 -42.94 31.27
C GLY A 805 -4.84 -43.67 31.59
N LEU A 806 -3.78 -43.37 30.87
CA LEU A 806 -2.45 -43.90 31.14
C LEU A 806 -1.97 -43.55 32.55
N MET A 807 -2.05 -42.27 32.92
CA MET A 807 -1.63 -41.81 34.24
C MET A 807 -2.51 -42.39 35.34
N TRP A 808 -3.82 -42.52 35.13
CA TRP A 808 -4.78 -43.03 36.08
C TRP A 808 -4.65 -44.55 36.34
N PHE A 809 -4.58 -45.37 35.29
CA PHE A 809 -4.65 -46.81 35.38
C PHE A 809 -3.26 -47.49 35.42
N VAL A 810 -2.28 -46.99 34.65
CA VAL A 810 -0.96 -47.63 34.55
C VAL A 810 0.00 -47.09 35.59
N PHE A 811 0.01 -45.77 35.80
CA PHE A 811 0.89 -45.13 36.80
C PHE A 811 0.21 -44.89 38.14
N SER A 812 -1.05 -45.30 38.30
CA SER A 812 -1.82 -45.20 39.57
C SER A 812 -1.85 -43.81 40.15
N ALA A 813 -1.74 -42.77 39.29
CA ALA A 813 -1.78 -41.38 39.69
C ALA A 813 -3.26 -40.91 39.81
N ASN A 814 -4.06 -41.58 40.69
CA ASN A 814 -5.51 -41.40 40.80
C ASN A 814 -5.95 -40.81 42.15
N THR A 815 -4.99 -40.47 43.01
CA THR A 815 -5.24 -39.83 44.31
C THR A 815 -4.69 -38.42 44.39
N PRO A 816 -5.20 -37.55 45.28
CA PRO A 816 -4.67 -36.20 45.49
C PRO A 816 -3.18 -36.17 45.82
N GLU A 817 -2.64 -37.23 46.47
CA GLU A 817 -1.22 -37.34 46.81
C GLU A 817 -0.35 -37.49 45.56
N HIS A 818 -0.85 -38.14 44.50
CA HIS A 818 -0.14 -38.33 43.23
C HIS A 818 -0.54 -37.34 42.13
N GLN A 819 -1.27 -36.27 42.46
CA GLN A 819 -1.70 -35.28 41.48
C GLN A 819 -0.57 -34.61 40.72
N THR A 820 0.58 -34.35 41.37
CA THR A 820 1.78 -33.78 40.74
C THR A 820 2.34 -34.66 39.64
N LEU A 821 2.35 -36.00 39.84
CA LEU A 821 2.76 -36.98 38.82
C LEU A 821 1.80 -36.95 37.61
N PHE A 822 0.48 -36.93 37.90
CA PHE A 822 -0.54 -36.85 36.87
C PHE A 822 -0.40 -35.59 36.04
N GLN A 823 -0.25 -34.45 36.70
CA GLN A 823 -0.09 -33.12 36.05
C GLN A 823 1.20 -33.05 35.25
N SER A 824 2.30 -33.66 35.68
CA SER A 824 3.59 -33.71 34.94
C SER A 824 3.46 -34.51 33.63
N GLY A 825 2.79 -35.67 33.68
CA GLY A 825 2.53 -36.47 32.47
C GLY A 825 1.66 -35.70 31.45
N ARG A 826 0.61 -35.07 31.95
CA ARG A 826 -0.26 -34.24 31.11
C ARG A 826 0.46 -33.05 30.50
N PHE A 827 1.27 -32.34 31.30
CA PHE A 827 2.04 -31.17 30.85
C PHE A 827 2.99 -31.56 29.71
N MET A 828 3.74 -32.68 29.88
CA MET A 828 4.70 -33.12 28.86
C MET A 828 4.00 -33.47 27.55
N VAL A 829 3.00 -34.38 27.56
CA VAL A 829 2.29 -34.77 26.31
C VAL A 829 1.60 -33.56 25.69
N GLY A 830 0.94 -32.72 26.49
CA GLY A 830 0.23 -31.55 26.01
C GLY A 830 1.13 -30.56 25.25
N LEU A 831 2.33 -30.26 25.79
CA LEU A 831 3.27 -29.36 25.14
C LEU A 831 3.87 -30.01 23.86
N LEU A 832 4.19 -31.30 23.91
CA LEU A 832 4.74 -32.00 22.74
C LEU A 832 3.72 -32.15 21.60
N THR A 833 2.48 -32.52 21.89
CA THR A 833 1.40 -32.59 20.88
C THR A 833 1.08 -31.22 20.30
N GLN A 834 1.03 -30.18 21.15
CA GLN A 834 0.85 -28.79 20.74
C GLN A 834 1.98 -28.30 19.82
N THR A 835 3.22 -28.69 20.07
CA THR A 835 4.36 -28.34 19.23
C THR A 835 4.35 -29.14 17.92
N LEU A 836 3.98 -30.44 17.96
CA LEU A 836 3.88 -31.27 16.76
C LEU A 836 2.76 -30.88 15.82
N ILE A 837 1.63 -30.36 16.33
CA ILE A 837 0.52 -29.91 15.46
C ILE A 837 0.97 -28.83 14.48
N VAL A 838 1.94 -27.99 14.87
CA VAL A 838 2.53 -26.98 13.99
C VAL A 838 3.02 -27.62 12.69
N HIS A 839 3.73 -28.74 12.78
CA HIS A 839 4.20 -29.47 11.60
C HIS A 839 3.08 -30.17 10.83
N MET A 840 2.07 -30.68 11.53
CA MET A 840 0.99 -31.47 10.93
C MET A 840 0.03 -30.63 10.09
N ILE A 841 -0.27 -29.39 10.54
CA ILE A 841 -1.27 -28.53 9.90
C ILE A 841 -0.69 -27.37 9.11
N ARG A 842 0.65 -27.23 9.02
CA ARG A 842 1.30 -26.21 8.18
C ARG A 842 1.17 -26.49 6.67
N THR A 843 0.89 -27.71 6.28
CA THR A 843 0.91 -28.20 4.90
C THR A 843 -0.26 -29.14 4.63
N ALA A 844 -0.78 -29.14 3.40
CA ALA A 844 -1.73 -30.16 2.93
C ALA A 844 -1.06 -31.54 2.76
N GLN A 845 0.23 -31.55 2.47
CA GLN A 845 1.04 -32.73 2.18
C GLN A 845 1.43 -33.49 3.45
N ILE A 846 2.16 -34.60 3.31
CA ILE A 846 2.69 -35.36 4.45
C ILE A 846 3.89 -34.63 5.03
N PRO A 847 3.82 -34.17 6.31
CA PRO A 847 4.92 -33.45 6.95
C PRO A 847 6.19 -34.31 7.01
N PHE A 848 7.34 -33.64 7.01
CA PHE A 848 8.69 -34.19 7.05
C PHE A 848 9.11 -35.01 5.82
N ILE A 849 8.16 -35.65 5.11
CA ILE A 849 8.42 -36.50 3.93
C ILE A 849 8.24 -35.71 2.63
N GLN A 850 7.06 -35.14 2.40
CA GLN A 850 6.71 -34.41 1.16
C GLN A 850 6.94 -32.93 1.29
N SER A 851 6.63 -32.34 2.45
CA SER A 851 6.83 -30.92 2.72
C SER A 851 7.67 -30.73 3.97
N ARG A 852 8.86 -30.13 3.81
CA ARG A 852 9.75 -29.79 4.92
C ARG A 852 9.50 -28.38 5.43
N ALA A 853 9.44 -28.25 6.75
CA ALA A 853 9.42 -26.94 7.39
C ALA A 853 10.77 -26.22 7.19
N ALA A 854 10.75 -24.90 7.25
CA ALA A 854 11.98 -24.13 7.23
C ALA A 854 12.87 -24.46 8.44
N THR A 855 14.18 -24.40 8.24
CA THR A 855 15.17 -24.73 9.29
C THR A 855 14.94 -23.97 10.62
N PRO A 856 14.62 -22.66 10.64
CA PRO A 856 14.31 -21.96 11.87
C PRO A 856 13.12 -22.56 12.63
N LEU A 857 12.09 -23.02 11.92
CA LEU A 857 10.91 -23.64 12.54
C LEU A 857 11.24 -25.00 13.13
N LEU A 858 12.03 -25.82 12.43
CA LEU A 858 12.49 -27.11 12.92
C LEU A 858 13.34 -26.96 14.19
N ILE A 859 14.28 -26.01 14.21
CA ILE A 859 15.14 -25.78 15.38
C ILE A 859 14.30 -25.29 16.56
N MET A 860 13.43 -24.29 16.35
CA MET A 860 12.63 -23.71 17.41
C MET A 860 11.69 -24.76 18.04
N THR A 861 10.98 -25.52 17.22
CA THR A 861 10.08 -26.58 17.72
C THR A 861 10.86 -27.68 18.45
N ALA A 862 12.04 -28.09 17.95
CA ALA A 862 12.90 -29.04 18.64
C ALA A 862 13.37 -28.50 20.01
N VAL A 863 13.79 -27.26 20.08
CA VAL A 863 14.19 -26.61 21.36
C VAL A 863 13.03 -26.59 22.35
N ILE A 864 11.82 -26.19 21.91
CA ILE A 864 10.64 -26.19 22.79
C ILE A 864 10.26 -27.60 23.25
N MET A 865 10.36 -28.61 22.39
CA MET A 865 10.12 -30.00 22.79
C MET A 865 11.16 -30.49 23.83
N CYS A 866 12.44 -30.14 23.65
CA CYS A 866 13.47 -30.43 24.65
C CYS A 866 13.20 -29.73 25.98
N ILE A 867 12.78 -28.44 25.96
CA ILE A 867 12.38 -27.72 27.16
C ILE A 867 11.19 -28.42 27.81
N GLY A 868 10.18 -28.84 27.04
CA GLY A 868 9.01 -29.56 27.54
C GLY A 868 9.30 -30.85 28.27
N ILE A 869 10.34 -31.55 27.81
CA ILE A 869 10.84 -32.77 28.49
C ILE A 869 11.69 -32.39 29.71
N PHE A 870 12.54 -31.39 29.60
CA PHE A 870 13.44 -30.94 30.65
C PHE A 870 12.73 -30.38 31.88
N LEU A 871 11.64 -29.60 31.69
CA LEU A 871 10.95 -28.95 32.79
C LEU A 871 10.44 -29.92 33.88
N PRO A 872 9.73 -31.01 33.56
CA PRO A 872 9.33 -31.98 34.57
C PRO A 872 10.50 -32.82 35.11
N MET A 873 11.55 -33.06 34.31
CA MET A 873 12.68 -33.97 34.65
C MET A 873 13.85 -33.21 35.29
N GLY A 874 13.91 -31.90 35.18
CA GLY A 874 15.02 -31.06 35.62
C GLY A 874 14.87 -30.48 37.00
N PRO A 875 15.85 -29.67 37.44
CA PRO A 875 15.87 -29.09 38.81
C PRO A 875 14.76 -28.06 39.05
N LEU A 876 14.15 -27.53 37.97
CA LEU A 876 13.03 -26.56 38.06
C LEU A 876 11.68 -27.24 38.35
N ALA A 877 11.58 -28.56 38.31
CA ALA A 877 10.31 -29.28 38.48
C ALA A 877 9.62 -28.94 39.81
N SER A 878 10.35 -28.94 40.91
CA SER A 878 9.80 -28.63 42.23
C SER A 878 9.24 -27.18 42.35
N TYR A 879 9.92 -26.21 41.75
CA TYR A 879 9.44 -24.81 41.69
C TYR A 879 8.15 -24.64 40.87
N LEU A 880 8.00 -25.49 39.85
CA LEU A 880 6.82 -25.49 38.98
C LEU A 880 5.71 -26.40 39.52
N LYS A 881 5.86 -26.98 40.68
CA LYS A 881 4.93 -28.00 41.25
C LYS A 881 4.75 -29.18 40.26
N LEU A 882 5.84 -29.58 39.57
CA LEU A 882 5.96 -30.76 38.73
C LEU A 882 6.83 -31.82 39.40
N GLN A 883 6.71 -33.05 38.94
CA GLN A 883 7.47 -34.21 39.45
C GLN A 883 8.11 -34.96 38.32
N ALA A 884 9.31 -35.52 38.50
CA ALA A 884 9.97 -36.34 37.52
C ALA A 884 9.14 -37.60 37.19
N LEU A 885 8.96 -37.83 35.91
CA LEU A 885 8.20 -38.96 35.40
C LEU A 885 9.05 -40.24 35.43
N PRO A 886 8.45 -41.42 35.72
CA PRO A 886 9.14 -42.71 35.63
C PRO A 886 9.71 -42.98 34.23
N LEU A 887 10.87 -43.62 34.12
CA LEU A 887 11.50 -43.96 32.83
C LEU A 887 10.59 -44.80 31.93
N SER A 888 9.71 -45.61 32.51
CA SER A 888 8.71 -46.41 31.77
C SER A 888 7.72 -45.52 31.01
N TYR A 889 7.47 -44.27 31.46
CA TYR A 889 6.62 -43.32 30.76
C TYR A 889 7.14 -42.99 29.34
N PHE A 890 8.45 -42.92 29.19
CA PHE A 890 9.11 -42.63 27.92
C PHE A 890 8.97 -43.73 26.88
N LEU A 891 8.50 -44.95 27.27
CA LEU A 891 8.14 -46.01 26.32
C LEU A 891 6.77 -45.75 25.69
N TYR A 892 5.84 -45.13 26.42
CA TYR A 892 4.52 -44.80 25.92
C TYR A 892 4.51 -43.50 25.12
N LEU A 893 5.36 -42.55 25.48
CA LEU A 893 5.41 -41.20 24.88
C LEU A 893 5.56 -41.21 23.33
N PRO A 894 6.53 -41.93 22.72
CA PRO A 894 6.66 -42.02 21.27
C PRO A 894 5.43 -42.66 20.59
N VAL A 895 4.79 -43.64 21.26
CA VAL A 895 3.59 -44.32 20.74
C VAL A 895 2.41 -43.32 20.69
N ILE A 896 2.22 -42.56 21.75
CA ILE A 896 1.17 -41.53 21.81
C ILE A 896 1.41 -40.47 20.72
N LEU A 897 2.64 -39.92 20.61
CA LEU A 897 2.99 -38.93 19.63
C LEU A 897 2.87 -39.46 18.19
N GLY A 898 3.30 -40.68 17.93
CA GLY A 898 3.19 -41.36 16.63
C GLY A 898 1.72 -41.59 16.23
N ALA A 899 0.90 -42.07 17.15
CA ALA A 899 -0.53 -42.27 16.94
C ALA A 899 -1.23 -40.91 16.69
N TYR A 900 -0.86 -39.85 17.45
CA TYR A 900 -1.35 -38.51 17.24
C TYR A 900 -1.06 -37.98 15.83
N MET A 901 0.16 -38.16 15.35
CA MET A 901 0.53 -37.75 13.99
C MET A 901 -0.27 -38.54 12.92
N CYS A 902 -0.45 -39.86 13.10
CA CYS A 902 -1.22 -40.68 12.17
C CYS A 902 -2.70 -40.29 12.11
N VAL A 903 -3.34 -40.12 13.26
CA VAL A 903 -4.76 -39.69 13.34
C VAL A 903 -4.95 -38.29 12.77
N THR A 904 -4.06 -37.37 13.12
CA THR A 904 -4.12 -36.02 12.56
C THR A 904 -3.99 -36.02 11.03
N GLN A 905 -3.07 -36.85 10.49
CA GLN A 905 -2.89 -36.95 9.04
C GLN A 905 -4.10 -37.61 8.36
N TRP A 906 -4.72 -38.59 9.01
CA TRP A 906 -5.94 -39.23 8.50
C TRP A 906 -7.11 -38.27 8.47
N VAL A 907 -7.38 -37.57 9.56
CA VAL A 907 -8.44 -36.51 9.64
C VAL A 907 -8.17 -35.39 8.62
N LYS A 908 -6.91 -34.97 8.48
CA LYS A 908 -6.51 -33.98 7.47
C LYS A 908 -6.88 -34.42 6.05
N LYS A 909 -6.61 -35.69 5.69
CA LYS A 909 -7.04 -36.21 4.36
C LYS A 909 -8.55 -36.16 4.15
N ILE A 910 -9.34 -36.49 5.18
CA ILE A 910 -10.81 -36.39 5.12
C ILE A 910 -11.25 -34.94 4.97
N TYR A 911 -10.66 -34.04 5.76
CA TYR A 911 -10.96 -32.63 5.71
C TYR A 911 -10.71 -32.04 4.32
N ILE A 912 -9.52 -32.31 3.74
CA ILE A 912 -9.13 -31.85 2.40
C ILE A 912 -10.12 -32.35 1.33
N ARG A 913 -10.51 -33.62 1.39
CA ARG A 913 -11.48 -34.21 0.42
C ARG A 913 -12.85 -33.54 0.48
N ARG A 914 -13.28 -33.07 1.68
CA ARG A 914 -14.63 -32.55 1.89
C ARG A 914 -14.70 -31.03 1.72
N TYR A 915 -13.67 -30.30 2.11
CA TYR A 915 -13.70 -28.84 2.22
C TYR A 915 -12.58 -28.16 1.42
N GLY A 916 -11.61 -28.90 0.89
CA GLY A 916 -10.39 -28.35 0.32
C GLY A 916 -9.37 -27.97 1.40
N TRP A 917 -8.26 -27.42 0.98
CA TRP A 917 -7.22 -26.87 1.84
C TRP A 917 -6.89 -25.45 1.36
N GLN A 918 -7.23 -24.47 2.17
CA GLN A 918 -6.91 -23.06 1.91
C GLN A 918 -5.90 -22.54 2.92
#